data_f9351b292a9975a85d1ffbd3d9a4c617
#
_entry.id   f9351b292a9975a85d1ffbd3d9a4c617
#
_cell.length_a   1.000
_cell.length_b   1.000
_cell.length_c   1.000
_cell.angle_alpha   90.00
_cell.angle_beta   90.00
_cell.angle_gamma   90.00
#
_symmetry.space_group_name_H-M   'P 1'
#
loop_
_entity.id
_entity.type
_entity.pdbx_description
1 polymer ?
#
loop_
_entity_poly.entity_id
_entity_poly.type
_entity_poly.pdbx_seq_one_letter_code
_entity_poly.pdbx_strand_id
1 'polypeptide(L)'
;MEDNIFDKIHDVDLKKTMETSYIDYAMSVIASRALPDVRDGLKPVQRRVLYSMIELNNGPDKPHRKCARIVGDTMGKYHPHGDSSIYGALVNMAQPWSTHYPLVDGHGNFGSVDGDGAAAMRYTEARLSKISMEMLADINKDTVDFVPNFDETEKEPSVLPSRFPNLLVNGTTGIAVGMATNIPPHNLREVINAVVKIIDNRVEEDRDTEMEEILSIVKAPDFPTGGIILGTRGSEEAYRTGRGKVRVRAVTDIETLPNGKSRIIVTELPYMVNKANLILKIAELVKLKKIDGITDLRDESDREGMRIVIELRRDANANVIMNQLYKHTQMQDTFGIIMLALVNNQPKVMNIFDMLTNYLAHQEEVVTRRTRYDLNKAEERDHILQGLLIALDHIDEVIQIIRSSENVQKAKERLIERFEFSEVQAQAIVDMRLRTLTGLERDKIENEHMELLAKIAELKAILGDRKLLLGVIRDEISIIAEKYGDDRKSAIGFDAYDISMEDLIPKDNTVIAMTSLGYIKRMTIDNFKSQNRGGKGIKGMQTIDEDYIEDLLMTTTHHYIMFFTNFGRVYRLKAYEIPEASRTARGTAIINLLQLNPGEKISAIIPIKDYENHKNLFMATKKGIVKKTHIMEYCNVRKNGLAAINLREDDELIEVKITDENTEIFLVTKQGICIRFMETDVRATGRMSMGVIGMNLGDRDEIVGMQLDHQGDSLLIVSENGMGKRTYLDEFTVQKRGGKGVKCYKITEKTGYVVGVKAVNDDHEVMMITTLGTIIQLRMEDISTLGRITSGVRMINLDEGAKVAKIAKVREKVSDGDHEFENFEDALEDIPESEKHPVLPDDEEITLPKEEENE
;
A
#
# COMPACT_ATOMS: atom_id res chain seq x y z
N MET A 1 25.25 -25.93 65.93
CA MET A 1 25.51 -25.84 64.49
C MET A 1 24.52 -24.79 63.98
N GLU A 2 25.02 -23.58 63.96
CA GLU A 2 24.28 -22.46 63.36
C GLU A 2 24.44 -22.58 61.85
N ASP A 3 23.38 -23.00 61.17
CA ASP A 3 23.28 -22.93 59.70
C ASP A 3 23.18 -21.46 59.29
N ASN A 4 24.29 -20.89 58.81
CA ASN A 4 24.30 -19.59 58.19
C ASN A 4 23.47 -19.61 56.91
N ILE A 5 22.25 -19.10 56.99
CA ILE A 5 21.27 -19.00 55.90
C ILE A 5 21.67 -17.88 54.90
N PHE A 6 22.78 -17.17 55.15
CA PHE A 6 23.05 -15.91 54.42
C PHE A 6 24.19 -15.95 53.39
N ASP A 7 24.83 -17.06 53.09
CA ASP A 7 25.97 -17.04 52.16
C ASP A 7 25.95 -18.15 51.10
N LYS A 8 24.88 -18.24 50.32
CA LYS A 8 24.96 -18.88 49.00
C LYS A 8 25.11 -17.76 47.95
N ILE A 9 26.35 -17.36 47.69
CA ILE A 9 26.66 -16.55 46.53
C ILE A 9 26.45 -17.44 45.29
N HIS A 10 25.46 -17.14 44.49
CA HIS A 10 25.25 -17.79 43.19
C HIS A 10 25.89 -16.91 42.12
N ASP A 11 26.88 -17.44 41.39
CA ASP A 11 27.41 -16.79 40.20
C ASP A 11 26.31 -16.77 39.11
N VAL A 12 25.91 -15.60 38.75
CA VAL A 12 24.86 -15.38 37.71
C VAL A 12 25.52 -14.71 36.53
N ASP A 13 25.38 -15.31 35.35
CA ASP A 13 25.79 -14.67 34.10
C ASP A 13 24.83 -13.49 33.81
N LEU A 14 25.35 -12.28 34.03
CA LEU A 14 24.59 -11.05 33.85
C LEU A 14 23.98 -10.95 32.43
N LYS A 15 24.76 -11.33 31.41
CA LYS A 15 24.30 -11.27 30.02
C LYS A 15 23.09 -12.19 29.79
N LYS A 16 23.21 -13.46 30.20
CA LYS A 16 22.14 -14.46 30.04
C LYS A 16 20.90 -14.08 30.83
N THR A 17 21.08 -13.58 32.07
CA THR A 17 19.94 -13.13 32.89
C THR A 17 19.22 -11.94 32.25
N MET A 18 19.98 -10.96 31.78
CA MET A 18 19.42 -9.79 31.08
C MET A 18 18.67 -10.19 29.78
N GLU A 19 19.26 -11.07 28.96
CA GLU A 19 18.62 -11.57 27.74
C GLU A 19 17.32 -12.30 28.07
N THR A 20 17.31 -13.21 29.02
CA THR A 20 16.10 -13.96 29.44
C THR A 20 15.02 -13.01 29.96
N SER A 21 15.37 -12.14 30.92
CA SER A 21 14.42 -11.21 31.51
C SER A 21 13.86 -10.21 30.50
N TYR A 22 14.67 -9.79 29.52
CA TYR A 22 14.20 -8.91 28.45
C TYR A 22 13.23 -9.62 27.50
N ILE A 23 13.51 -10.89 27.15
CA ILE A 23 12.62 -11.70 26.32
C ILE A 23 11.28 -11.93 27.05
N ASP A 24 11.32 -12.30 28.34
CA ASP A 24 10.12 -12.51 29.14
C ASP A 24 9.26 -11.23 29.23
N TYR A 25 9.92 -10.09 29.47
CA TYR A 25 9.24 -8.79 29.46
C TYR A 25 8.63 -8.46 28.09
N ALA A 26 9.39 -8.66 27.01
CA ALA A 26 8.92 -8.41 25.65
C ALA A 26 7.71 -9.29 25.32
N MET A 27 7.75 -10.58 25.64
CA MET A 27 6.65 -11.50 25.43
C MET A 27 5.40 -11.09 26.24
N SER A 28 5.57 -10.68 27.48
CA SER A 28 4.46 -10.19 28.32
C SER A 28 3.84 -8.91 27.73
N VAL A 29 4.65 -7.95 27.26
CA VAL A 29 4.15 -6.71 26.66
C VAL A 29 3.41 -6.99 25.34
N ILE A 30 3.92 -7.90 24.51
CA ILE A 30 3.33 -8.28 23.23
C ILE A 30 1.99 -9.02 23.46
N ALA A 31 1.99 -10.09 24.23
CA ALA A 31 0.83 -10.98 24.37
C ALA A 31 -0.25 -10.44 25.32
N SER A 32 0.13 -9.68 26.37
CA SER A 32 -0.77 -9.37 27.48
C SER A 32 -0.98 -7.88 27.76
N ARG A 33 -0.49 -6.97 26.90
CA ARG A 33 -0.61 -5.53 27.19
C ARG A 33 -0.91 -4.64 25.98
N ALA A 34 -0.02 -4.64 24.96
CA ALA A 34 -0.01 -3.59 23.95
C ALA A 34 -0.82 -3.91 22.69
N LEU A 35 -0.93 -5.18 22.31
CA LEU A 35 -1.56 -5.61 21.08
C LEU A 35 -2.99 -6.11 21.31
N PRO A 36 -3.92 -5.85 20.35
CA PRO A 36 -5.28 -6.36 20.37
C PRO A 36 -5.33 -7.82 19.90
N ASP A 37 -6.33 -8.58 20.36
CA ASP A 37 -6.70 -9.85 19.75
C ASP A 37 -7.50 -9.60 18.46
N VAL A 38 -7.24 -10.37 17.42
CA VAL A 38 -7.90 -10.19 16.11
C VAL A 38 -9.41 -10.46 16.18
N ARG A 39 -9.85 -11.31 17.10
CA ARG A 39 -11.22 -11.78 17.22
C ARG A 39 -12.17 -10.72 17.79
N ASP A 40 -11.77 -10.02 18.85
CA ASP A 40 -12.60 -9.00 19.53
C ASP A 40 -12.03 -7.57 19.41
N GLY A 41 -10.82 -7.41 18.88
CA GLY A 41 -10.20 -6.10 18.67
C GLY A 41 -9.78 -5.37 19.95
N LEU A 42 -9.78 -6.05 21.10
CA LEU A 42 -9.54 -5.44 22.40
C LEU A 42 -8.16 -5.79 22.95
N LYS A 43 -7.58 -4.81 23.64
CA LYS A 43 -6.45 -5.05 24.53
C LYS A 43 -6.96 -5.68 25.83
N PRO A 44 -6.12 -6.43 26.57
CA PRO A 44 -6.57 -7.08 27.83
C PRO A 44 -7.22 -6.11 28.83
N VAL A 45 -6.69 -4.91 29.01
CA VAL A 45 -7.28 -3.93 29.92
C VAL A 45 -8.68 -3.50 29.48
N GLN A 46 -8.90 -3.29 28.20
CA GLN A 46 -10.22 -2.90 27.66
C GLN A 46 -11.25 -4.02 27.86
N ARG A 47 -10.86 -5.26 27.54
CA ARG A 47 -11.71 -6.45 27.73
C ARG A 47 -12.11 -6.62 29.19
N ARG A 48 -11.17 -6.47 30.11
CA ARG A 48 -11.39 -6.59 31.58
C ARG A 48 -12.32 -5.49 32.11
N VAL A 49 -12.18 -4.24 31.59
CA VAL A 49 -13.09 -3.14 31.95
C VAL A 49 -14.53 -3.44 31.53
N LEU A 50 -14.74 -3.85 30.27
CA LEU A 50 -16.08 -4.16 29.76
C LEU A 50 -16.69 -5.36 30.49
N TYR A 51 -15.89 -6.39 30.77
CA TYR A 51 -16.33 -7.56 31.54
C TYR A 51 -16.69 -7.20 32.99
N SER A 52 -15.88 -6.42 33.69
CA SER A 52 -16.20 -5.90 35.01
C SER A 52 -17.51 -5.08 35.02
N MET A 53 -17.75 -4.27 34.00
CA MET A 53 -18.97 -3.45 33.90
C MET A 53 -20.23 -4.32 33.72
N ILE A 54 -20.20 -5.41 32.96
CA ILE A 54 -21.36 -6.31 32.82
C ILE A 54 -21.61 -7.08 34.12
N GLU A 55 -20.55 -7.55 34.80
CA GLU A 55 -20.66 -8.19 36.11
C GLU A 55 -21.25 -7.28 37.19
N LEU A 56 -20.91 -6.00 37.17
CA LEU A 56 -21.50 -4.96 38.00
C LEU A 56 -22.98 -4.67 37.62
N ASN A 57 -23.55 -5.34 36.61
CA ASN A 57 -24.87 -5.04 36.06
C ASN A 57 -25.02 -3.56 35.70
N ASN A 58 -24.02 -3.03 34.97
CA ASN A 58 -23.91 -1.63 34.57
C ASN A 58 -24.25 -1.45 33.09
N GLY A 59 -25.38 -2.01 32.65
CA GLY A 59 -25.85 -1.93 31.27
C GLY A 59 -26.42 -0.56 30.88
N PRO A 60 -26.75 -0.37 29.60
CA PRO A 60 -27.22 0.91 29.06
C PRO A 60 -28.60 1.34 29.60
N ASP A 61 -29.36 0.43 30.13
CA ASP A 61 -30.67 0.63 30.76
C ASP A 61 -30.56 0.99 32.27
N LYS A 62 -29.36 0.96 32.83
CA LYS A 62 -29.09 1.23 34.24
C LYS A 62 -28.52 2.64 34.43
N PRO A 63 -28.64 3.20 35.65
CA PRO A 63 -27.99 4.48 36.01
C PRO A 63 -26.46 4.37 35.84
N HIS A 64 -25.82 5.45 35.44
CA HIS A 64 -24.37 5.58 35.44
C HIS A 64 -23.77 5.32 36.81
N ARG A 65 -22.61 4.68 36.85
CA ARG A 65 -21.86 4.43 38.09
C ARG A 65 -20.59 5.28 38.10
N LYS A 66 -20.11 5.67 39.29
CA LYS A 66 -18.82 6.33 39.43
C LYS A 66 -17.70 5.53 38.79
N CYS A 67 -16.88 6.16 37.93
CA CYS A 67 -15.73 5.51 37.30
C CYS A 67 -14.78 4.91 38.33
N ALA A 68 -14.61 5.54 39.50
CA ALA A 68 -13.83 5.00 40.61
C ALA A 68 -14.30 3.60 41.08
N ARG A 69 -15.61 3.31 41.02
CA ARG A 69 -16.17 1.99 41.33
C ARG A 69 -15.77 0.96 40.28
N ILE A 70 -15.92 1.32 39.00
CA ILE A 70 -15.58 0.44 37.87
C ILE A 70 -14.09 0.13 37.85
N VAL A 71 -13.25 1.15 38.02
CA VAL A 71 -11.79 1.01 38.08
C VAL A 71 -11.37 0.14 39.26
N GLY A 72 -11.96 0.37 40.45
CA GLY A 72 -11.66 -0.40 41.66
C GLY A 72 -12.00 -1.88 41.52
N ASP A 73 -13.17 -2.21 40.96
CA ASP A 73 -13.60 -3.59 40.72
C ASP A 73 -12.70 -4.28 39.67
N THR A 74 -12.40 -3.59 38.55
CA THR A 74 -11.50 -4.10 37.50
C THR A 74 -10.11 -4.38 38.04
N MET A 75 -9.56 -3.45 38.86
CA MET A 75 -8.23 -3.56 39.44
C MET A 75 -8.15 -4.69 40.47
N GLY A 76 -9.17 -4.79 41.32
CA GLY A 76 -9.18 -5.78 42.37
C GLY A 76 -9.37 -7.21 41.89
N LYS A 77 -10.16 -7.41 40.83
CA LYS A 77 -10.49 -8.74 40.33
C LYS A 77 -9.67 -9.24 39.13
N TYR A 78 -9.35 -8.34 38.19
CA TYR A 78 -8.87 -8.79 36.87
C TYR A 78 -7.55 -8.16 36.44
N HIS A 79 -7.28 -6.89 36.79
CA HIS A 79 -6.14 -6.17 36.20
C HIS A 79 -5.22 -5.57 37.27
N PRO A 80 -4.14 -6.30 37.69
CA PRO A 80 -3.28 -5.92 38.79
C PRO A 80 -2.26 -4.82 38.38
N HIS A 81 -2.76 -3.68 37.90
CA HIS A 81 -1.96 -2.54 37.48
C HIS A 81 -2.54 -1.22 38.01
N GLY A 82 -1.82 -0.11 37.82
CA GLY A 82 -2.23 1.19 38.35
C GLY A 82 -3.60 1.66 37.85
N ASP A 83 -4.37 2.25 38.77
CA ASP A 83 -5.72 2.78 38.55
C ASP A 83 -5.79 3.81 37.39
N SER A 84 -4.75 4.61 37.25
CA SER A 84 -4.65 5.61 36.16
C SER A 84 -4.62 4.96 34.77
N SER A 85 -4.00 3.80 34.63
CA SER A 85 -3.96 3.04 33.38
C SER A 85 -5.34 2.50 33.01
N ILE A 86 -6.05 1.93 33.99
CA ILE A 86 -7.40 1.39 33.81
C ILE A 86 -8.39 2.53 33.51
N TYR A 87 -8.29 3.63 34.24
CA TYR A 87 -9.14 4.80 34.01
C TYR A 87 -8.89 5.42 32.65
N GLY A 88 -7.61 5.55 32.22
CA GLY A 88 -7.25 6.01 30.89
C GLY A 88 -7.85 5.17 29.77
N ALA A 89 -7.86 3.83 29.90
CA ALA A 89 -8.48 2.93 28.94
C ALA A 89 -10.02 3.10 28.90
N LEU A 90 -10.66 3.25 30.07
CA LEU A 90 -12.09 3.51 30.15
C LEU A 90 -12.47 4.84 29.51
N VAL A 91 -11.69 5.91 29.80
CA VAL A 91 -11.89 7.24 29.20
C VAL A 91 -11.76 7.18 27.68
N ASN A 92 -10.74 6.53 27.16
CA ASN A 92 -10.53 6.40 25.70
C ASN A 92 -11.72 5.72 25.00
N MET A 93 -12.28 4.66 25.60
CA MET A 93 -13.48 3.97 25.06
C MET A 93 -14.76 4.82 25.12
N ALA A 94 -14.79 5.90 25.89
CA ALA A 94 -15.93 6.82 26.02
C ALA A 94 -15.79 8.08 25.14
N GLN A 95 -14.62 8.35 24.55
CA GLN A 95 -14.35 9.57 23.78
C GLN A 95 -14.80 9.41 22.32
N PRO A 96 -15.78 10.20 21.84
CA PRO A 96 -16.30 10.09 20.47
C PRO A 96 -15.33 10.54 19.38
N TRP A 97 -14.25 11.24 19.72
CA TRP A 97 -13.17 11.64 18.81
C TRP A 97 -12.00 10.65 18.77
N SER A 98 -11.93 9.72 19.75
CA SER A 98 -10.91 8.66 19.81
C SER A 98 -11.44 7.33 19.27
N THR A 99 -12.70 7.02 19.54
CA THR A 99 -13.36 5.75 19.19
C THR A 99 -14.57 6.03 18.31
N HIS A 100 -14.64 5.40 17.13
CA HIS A 100 -15.70 5.69 16.16
C HIS A 100 -17.10 5.34 16.70
N TYR A 101 -17.19 4.16 17.33
CA TYR A 101 -18.39 3.68 18.05
C TYR A 101 -18.03 3.47 19.52
N PRO A 102 -18.21 4.47 20.39
CA PRO A 102 -17.83 4.38 21.79
C PRO A 102 -18.46 3.17 22.50
N LEU A 103 -17.64 2.40 23.20
CA LEU A 103 -18.08 1.22 23.94
C LEU A 103 -18.53 1.56 25.35
N VAL A 104 -18.21 2.75 25.84
CA VAL A 104 -18.58 3.27 27.15
C VAL A 104 -19.39 4.55 26.97
N ASP A 105 -20.53 4.65 27.64
CA ASP A 105 -21.36 5.84 27.75
C ASP A 105 -20.94 6.59 29.02
N GLY A 106 -20.21 7.72 28.80
CA GLY A 106 -19.65 8.54 29.86
C GLY A 106 -20.54 9.74 30.22
N HIS A 107 -20.61 10.05 31.52
CA HIS A 107 -21.29 11.22 32.05
C HIS A 107 -20.32 12.06 32.89
N GLY A 108 -20.16 13.35 32.52
CA GLY A 108 -19.19 14.26 33.11
C GLY A 108 -18.11 14.70 32.13
N ASN A 109 -16.97 15.16 32.64
CA ASN A 109 -15.84 15.59 31.80
C ASN A 109 -14.89 14.45 31.51
N PHE A 110 -14.91 13.96 30.28
CA PHE A 110 -14.00 12.92 29.74
C PHE A 110 -12.88 13.48 28.86
N GLY A 111 -12.58 14.77 29.00
CA GLY A 111 -11.57 15.45 28.20
C GLY A 111 -12.16 16.17 26.98
N SER A 112 -11.30 16.72 26.14
CA SER A 112 -11.67 17.43 24.92
C SER A 112 -10.67 17.16 23.77
N VAL A 113 -11.03 17.59 22.56
CA VAL A 113 -10.15 17.56 21.37
C VAL A 113 -8.94 18.50 21.54
N ASP A 114 -9.01 19.44 22.49
CA ASP A 114 -7.90 20.32 22.86
C ASP A 114 -6.80 19.62 23.65
N GLY A 115 -7.02 18.35 24.02
CA GLY A 115 -6.07 17.57 24.80
C GLY A 115 -6.21 17.75 26.29
N ASP A 116 -7.30 18.37 26.76
CA ASP A 116 -7.62 18.39 28.18
C ASP A 116 -7.84 16.99 28.69
N GLY A 117 -7.26 16.68 29.84
CA GLY A 117 -7.46 15.43 30.52
C GLY A 117 -8.88 15.26 31.06
N ALA A 118 -9.33 14.01 31.21
CA ALA A 118 -10.57 13.74 31.91
C ALA A 118 -10.49 14.20 33.39
N ALA A 119 -11.63 14.59 33.95
CA ALA A 119 -11.73 14.86 35.38
C ALA A 119 -11.41 13.60 36.22
N ALA A 120 -11.00 13.77 37.47
CA ALA A 120 -10.69 12.62 38.32
C ALA A 120 -11.87 11.64 38.43
N MET A 121 -11.58 10.33 38.44
CA MET A 121 -12.57 9.23 38.37
C MET A 121 -13.65 9.27 39.49
N ARG A 122 -13.42 10.02 40.54
CA ARG A 122 -14.44 10.27 41.59
C ARG A 122 -15.58 11.19 41.15
N TYR A 123 -15.36 12.01 40.12
CA TYR A 123 -16.35 12.93 39.58
C TYR A 123 -17.08 12.38 38.36
N THR A 124 -16.40 11.64 37.52
CA THR A 124 -16.97 11.06 36.29
C THR A 124 -17.77 9.79 36.57
N GLU A 125 -18.75 9.54 35.73
CA GLU A 125 -19.62 8.37 35.80
C GLU A 125 -19.67 7.69 34.44
N ALA A 126 -19.87 6.37 34.40
CA ALA A 126 -19.92 5.62 33.16
C ALA A 126 -20.88 4.43 33.27
N ARG A 127 -21.33 3.97 32.11
CA ARG A 127 -22.05 2.71 31.91
C ARG A 127 -21.70 2.12 30.55
N LEU A 128 -22.07 0.88 30.30
CA LEU A 128 -21.92 0.27 28.97
C LEU A 128 -22.80 1.01 27.95
N SER A 129 -22.30 1.24 26.76
CA SER A 129 -23.10 1.76 25.64
C SER A 129 -23.99 0.67 25.05
N LYS A 130 -24.96 1.05 24.21
CA LYS A 130 -25.84 0.06 23.57
C LYS A 130 -25.09 -0.93 22.67
N ILE A 131 -24.10 -0.43 21.91
CA ILE A 131 -23.31 -1.29 21.00
C ILE A 131 -22.36 -2.23 21.75
N SER A 132 -21.89 -1.84 22.94
CA SER A 132 -21.04 -2.74 23.74
C SER A 132 -21.77 -3.97 24.26
N MET A 133 -23.10 -3.95 24.31
CA MET A 133 -23.88 -5.14 24.61
C MET A 133 -23.77 -6.20 23.51
N GLU A 134 -23.53 -5.79 22.25
CA GLU A 134 -23.28 -6.73 21.16
C GLU A 134 -21.88 -7.39 21.28
N MET A 135 -20.91 -6.70 21.94
CA MET A 135 -19.59 -7.29 22.25
C MET A 135 -19.69 -8.40 23.31
N LEU A 136 -20.63 -8.27 24.26
CA LEU A 136 -20.81 -9.13 25.43
C LEU A 136 -21.97 -10.11 25.29
N ALA A 137 -22.67 -10.09 24.16
CA ALA A 137 -23.85 -10.89 23.91
C ALA A 137 -23.56 -12.38 24.09
N ASP A 138 -24.46 -13.06 24.79
CA ASP A 138 -24.39 -14.50 25.03
C ASP A 138 -23.11 -15.00 25.74
N ILE A 139 -22.38 -14.15 26.43
CA ILE A 139 -21.16 -14.54 27.17
C ILE A 139 -21.42 -15.62 28.24
N ASN A 140 -22.65 -15.69 28.75
CA ASN A 140 -23.06 -16.65 29.76
C ASN A 140 -23.51 -18.02 29.18
N LYS A 141 -23.42 -18.18 27.86
CA LYS A 141 -23.81 -19.40 27.14
C LYS A 141 -22.61 -20.23 26.69
N ASP A 142 -21.53 -20.21 27.42
CA ASP A 142 -20.29 -20.95 27.10
C ASP A 142 -19.72 -20.65 25.68
N THR A 143 -19.91 -19.43 25.22
CA THR A 143 -19.50 -19.01 23.87
C THR A 143 -18.01 -18.80 23.73
N VAL A 144 -17.31 -18.48 24.81
CA VAL A 144 -15.88 -18.20 24.88
C VAL A 144 -15.24 -18.89 26.07
N ASP A 145 -13.91 -19.07 26.00
CA ASP A 145 -13.18 -19.70 27.08
C ASP A 145 -12.91 -18.70 28.22
N PHE A 146 -13.04 -19.20 29.46
CA PHE A 146 -12.69 -18.48 30.68
C PHE A 146 -11.39 -19.00 31.23
N VAL A 147 -10.49 -18.10 31.58
CA VAL A 147 -9.20 -18.41 32.21
C VAL A 147 -9.18 -17.87 33.66
N PRO A 148 -8.39 -18.46 34.56
CA PRO A 148 -8.19 -17.87 35.88
C PRO A 148 -7.59 -16.47 35.79
N ASN A 149 -7.98 -15.59 36.68
CA ASN A 149 -7.34 -14.27 36.85
C ASN A 149 -5.94 -14.43 37.48
N PHE A 150 -5.27 -13.30 37.81
CA PHE A 150 -3.90 -13.26 38.30
C PHE A 150 -3.66 -13.96 39.65
N ASP A 151 -4.67 -14.12 40.50
CA ASP A 151 -4.60 -14.75 41.82
C ASP A 151 -5.46 -16.04 41.92
N GLU A 152 -6.01 -16.50 40.79
CA GLU A 152 -6.83 -17.72 40.65
C GLU A 152 -8.14 -17.72 41.47
N THR A 153 -8.56 -16.57 41.99
CA THR A 153 -9.81 -16.42 42.75
C THR A 153 -11.03 -16.23 41.88
N GLU A 154 -10.88 -15.64 40.72
CA GLU A 154 -11.95 -15.33 39.77
C GLU A 154 -11.61 -15.86 38.36
N LYS A 155 -12.58 -15.84 37.48
CA LYS A 155 -12.38 -16.19 36.07
C LYS A 155 -12.67 -15.01 35.18
N GLU A 156 -11.83 -14.82 34.16
CA GLU A 156 -12.02 -13.79 33.13
C GLU A 156 -12.11 -14.41 31.74
N PRO A 157 -12.84 -13.79 30.80
CA PRO A 157 -12.94 -14.29 29.44
C PRO A 157 -11.60 -14.05 28.70
N SER A 158 -11.14 -15.05 27.99
CA SER A 158 -9.93 -14.95 27.15
C SER A 158 -10.15 -14.01 25.98
N VAL A 159 -11.39 -13.94 25.47
CA VAL A 159 -11.85 -13.08 24.37
C VAL A 159 -13.34 -12.82 24.57
N LEU A 160 -13.88 -11.72 24.01
CA LEU A 160 -15.34 -11.49 24.02
C LEU A 160 -16.01 -12.11 22.79
N PRO A 161 -17.33 -12.44 22.86
CA PRO A 161 -18.07 -12.95 21.72
C PRO A 161 -18.09 -12.04 20.50
N SER A 162 -18.13 -10.71 20.71
CA SER A 162 -17.93 -9.65 19.71
C SER A 162 -18.76 -9.85 18.43
N ARG A 163 -20.06 -9.63 18.45
CA ARG A 163 -20.97 -9.82 17.30
C ARG A 163 -20.70 -8.90 16.10
N PHE A 164 -19.78 -7.95 16.20
CA PHE A 164 -19.33 -7.11 15.08
C PHE A 164 -17.80 -7.02 15.06
N PRO A 165 -17.17 -6.76 13.90
CA PRO A 165 -15.71 -6.77 13.73
C PRO A 165 -15.05 -5.53 14.34
N ASN A 166 -15.04 -5.45 15.67
CA ASN A 166 -14.62 -4.29 16.45
C ASN A 166 -13.19 -3.83 16.13
N LEU A 167 -12.26 -4.75 15.81
CA LEU A 167 -10.88 -4.42 15.47
C LEU A 167 -10.78 -3.43 14.32
N LEU A 168 -11.55 -3.65 13.24
CA LEU A 168 -11.56 -2.77 12.08
C LEU A 168 -12.49 -1.56 12.30
N VAL A 169 -13.62 -1.76 12.96
CA VAL A 169 -14.63 -0.71 13.17
C VAL A 169 -14.11 0.41 14.06
N ASN A 170 -13.52 0.10 15.19
CA ASN A 170 -12.98 1.09 16.12
C ASN A 170 -11.48 1.34 15.96
N GLY A 171 -10.77 0.43 15.28
CA GLY A 171 -9.32 0.51 15.17
C GLY A 171 -8.61 0.37 16.53
N THR A 172 -7.30 0.48 16.50
CA THR A 172 -6.48 0.49 17.73
C THR A 172 -5.07 0.97 17.44
N THR A 173 -4.43 1.57 18.44
CA THR A 173 -3.01 1.93 18.40
C THR A 173 -2.29 1.28 19.57
N GLY A 174 -1.07 0.78 19.36
CA GLY A 174 -0.29 0.17 20.45
C GLY A 174 1.18 0.06 20.11
N ILE A 175 2.02 0.29 21.11
CA ILE A 175 3.48 0.18 21.00
C ILE A 175 3.92 -0.97 21.89
N ALA A 176 4.45 -2.02 21.29
CA ALA A 176 5.05 -3.16 21.97
C ALA A 176 6.58 -3.14 21.83
N VAL A 177 7.26 -4.14 22.36
CA VAL A 177 8.71 -4.28 22.21
C VAL A 177 9.02 -4.78 20.79
N GLY A 178 9.77 -3.99 20.03
CA GLY A 178 10.18 -4.33 18.67
C GLY A 178 9.10 -4.24 17.59
N MET A 179 7.86 -3.92 17.94
CA MET A 179 6.74 -3.80 17.00
C MET A 179 5.67 -2.82 17.48
N ALA A 180 4.88 -2.31 16.53
CA ALA A 180 3.75 -1.44 16.84
C ALA A 180 2.55 -1.81 15.96
N THR A 181 1.36 -1.54 16.47
CA THR A 181 0.10 -1.62 15.73
C THR A 181 -0.52 -0.24 15.60
N ASN A 182 -1.10 0.05 14.45
CA ASN A 182 -1.84 1.28 14.20
C ASN A 182 -2.92 1.01 13.15
N ILE A 183 -4.04 0.46 13.60
CA ILE A 183 -5.17 0.08 12.77
C ILE A 183 -6.16 1.23 12.81
N PRO A 184 -6.51 1.84 11.66
CA PRO A 184 -7.48 2.92 11.62
C PRO A 184 -8.90 2.42 11.82
N PRO A 185 -9.81 3.26 12.33
CA PRO A 185 -11.23 2.95 12.37
C PRO A 185 -11.87 2.97 10.97
N HIS A 186 -12.97 2.21 10.81
CA HIS A 186 -13.72 2.08 9.57
C HIS A 186 -15.23 2.20 9.82
N ASN A 187 -15.98 2.47 8.76
CA ASN A 187 -17.42 2.51 8.81
C ASN A 187 -18.02 1.12 9.08
N LEU A 188 -18.94 1.02 10.03
CA LEU A 188 -19.53 -0.24 10.47
C LEU A 188 -20.27 -0.97 9.32
N ARG A 189 -21.05 -0.23 8.53
CA ARG A 189 -21.79 -0.81 7.38
C ARG A 189 -20.85 -1.37 6.33
N GLU A 190 -19.78 -0.65 5.99
CA GLU A 190 -18.81 -1.11 5.00
C GLU A 190 -18.11 -2.39 5.44
N VAL A 191 -17.65 -2.45 6.69
CA VAL A 191 -16.95 -3.63 7.22
C VAL A 191 -17.89 -4.84 7.33
N ILE A 192 -19.11 -4.64 7.81
CA ILE A 192 -20.12 -5.72 7.87
C ILE A 192 -20.48 -6.20 6.47
N ASN A 193 -20.68 -5.28 5.51
CA ASN A 193 -20.98 -5.66 4.12
C ASN A 193 -19.85 -6.48 3.50
N ALA A 194 -18.59 -6.19 3.85
CA ALA A 194 -17.45 -7.00 3.42
C ALA A 194 -17.48 -8.41 4.02
N VAL A 195 -17.86 -8.56 5.31
CA VAL A 195 -18.04 -9.89 5.93
C VAL A 195 -19.21 -10.63 5.27
N VAL A 196 -20.33 -9.96 5.05
CA VAL A 196 -21.51 -10.53 4.36
C VAL A 196 -21.12 -11.02 2.97
N LYS A 197 -20.36 -10.23 2.20
CA LYS A 197 -19.87 -10.66 0.88
C LYS A 197 -19.01 -11.92 0.94
N ILE A 198 -18.16 -12.06 1.97
CA ILE A 198 -17.38 -13.29 2.20
C ILE A 198 -18.30 -14.48 2.47
N ILE A 199 -19.34 -14.27 3.27
CA ILE A 199 -20.32 -15.34 3.59
C ILE A 199 -21.10 -15.73 2.33
N ASP A 200 -21.62 -14.78 1.59
CA ASP A 200 -22.42 -15.02 0.38
C ASP A 200 -21.62 -15.80 -0.67
N ASN A 201 -20.37 -15.40 -0.94
CA ASN A 201 -19.51 -16.13 -1.87
C ASN A 201 -19.26 -17.58 -1.42
N ARG A 202 -19.13 -17.84 -0.11
CA ARG A 202 -18.96 -19.21 0.44
C ARG A 202 -20.24 -20.04 0.43
N VAL A 203 -21.40 -19.41 0.67
CA VAL A 203 -22.69 -20.11 0.78
C VAL A 203 -23.31 -20.34 -0.59
N GLU A 204 -23.32 -19.30 -1.45
CA GLU A 204 -24.04 -19.30 -2.73
C GLU A 204 -23.16 -19.77 -3.88
N GLU A 205 -21.90 -19.29 -3.94
CA GLU A 205 -20.99 -19.51 -5.07
C GLU A 205 -19.94 -20.60 -4.79
N ASP A 206 -19.81 -21.05 -3.54
CA ASP A 206 -18.84 -22.07 -3.09
C ASP A 206 -17.38 -21.73 -3.49
N ARG A 207 -17.02 -20.44 -3.41
CA ARG A 207 -15.69 -19.89 -3.75
C ARG A 207 -15.17 -18.97 -2.67
N ASP A 208 -13.85 -18.76 -2.69
CA ASP A 208 -13.23 -17.72 -1.89
C ASP A 208 -13.46 -16.33 -2.52
N THR A 209 -13.49 -15.31 -1.67
CA THR A 209 -13.68 -13.91 -2.07
C THR A 209 -12.36 -13.32 -2.53
N GLU A 210 -12.35 -12.61 -3.64
CA GLU A 210 -11.17 -11.91 -4.15
C GLU A 210 -10.96 -10.59 -3.38
N MET A 211 -9.69 -10.17 -3.29
CA MET A 211 -9.33 -8.92 -2.59
C MET A 211 -10.01 -7.70 -3.20
N GLU A 212 -10.18 -7.69 -4.51
CA GLU A 212 -10.84 -6.63 -5.28
C GLU A 212 -12.30 -6.40 -4.87
N GLU A 213 -13.01 -7.46 -4.56
CA GLU A 213 -14.41 -7.39 -4.10
C GLU A 213 -14.49 -6.69 -2.74
N ILE A 214 -13.55 -6.99 -1.83
CA ILE A 214 -13.47 -6.33 -0.52
C ILE A 214 -13.09 -4.87 -0.65
N LEU A 215 -12.09 -4.55 -1.50
CA LEU A 215 -11.64 -3.17 -1.75
C LEU A 215 -12.72 -2.32 -2.43
N SER A 216 -13.62 -2.91 -3.18
CA SER A 216 -14.79 -2.21 -3.76
C SER A 216 -15.78 -1.74 -2.69
N ILE A 217 -15.88 -2.48 -1.57
CA ILE A 217 -16.78 -2.20 -0.44
C ILE A 217 -16.09 -1.29 0.57
N VAL A 218 -14.90 -1.67 1.07
CA VAL A 218 -14.12 -0.92 2.06
C VAL A 218 -13.04 -0.13 1.33
N LYS A 219 -13.34 1.10 0.94
CA LYS A 219 -12.45 1.92 0.10
C LYS A 219 -11.34 2.61 0.88
N ALA A 220 -11.63 3.05 2.09
CA ALA A 220 -10.71 3.79 2.94
C ALA A 220 -11.15 3.74 4.41
N PRO A 221 -10.27 4.09 5.38
CA PRO A 221 -10.66 4.30 6.77
C PRO A 221 -11.79 5.33 6.91
N ASP A 222 -12.50 5.30 8.03
CA ASP A 222 -13.53 6.27 8.39
C ASP A 222 -13.24 6.81 9.80
N PHE A 223 -12.64 8.00 9.87
CA PHE A 223 -12.17 8.56 11.13
C PHE A 223 -13.29 9.25 11.90
N PRO A 224 -13.35 9.10 13.24
CA PRO A 224 -14.39 9.71 14.06
C PRO A 224 -14.40 11.24 14.02
N THR A 225 -13.27 11.86 13.70
CA THR A 225 -13.11 13.32 13.58
C THR A 225 -13.40 13.84 12.16
N GLY A 226 -13.84 12.99 11.25
CA GLY A 226 -14.09 13.37 9.85
C GLY A 226 -12.80 13.59 9.06
N GLY A 227 -12.75 14.68 8.34
CA GLY A 227 -11.64 15.05 7.47
C GLY A 227 -11.75 14.44 6.05
N ILE A 228 -10.85 14.86 5.19
CA ILE A 228 -10.80 14.43 3.78
C ILE A 228 -9.60 13.50 3.59
N ILE A 229 -9.86 12.26 3.25
CA ILE A 229 -8.83 11.29 2.86
C ILE A 229 -8.44 11.57 1.41
N LEU A 230 -7.14 11.80 1.17
CA LEU A 230 -6.62 12.14 -0.15
C LEU A 230 -6.23 10.87 -0.90
N GLY A 231 -7.09 10.45 -1.84
CA GLY A 231 -6.92 9.25 -2.65
C GLY A 231 -7.12 7.93 -1.90
N THR A 232 -7.25 6.83 -2.64
CA THR A 232 -7.47 5.49 -2.10
C THR A 232 -6.22 4.60 -2.12
N ARG A 233 -5.21 4.96 -2.93
CA ARG A 233 -4.00 4.13 -3.16
C ARG A 233 -3.28 3.73 -1.87
N GLY A 234 -3.14 4.66 -0.91
CA GLY A 234 -2.49 4.38 0.36
C GLY A 234 -3.28 3.40 1.24
N SER A 235 -4.62 3.47 1.17
CA SER A 235 -5.52 2.52 1.84
C SER A 235 -5.45 1.15 1.18
N GLU A 236 -5.50 1.08 -0.14
CA GLU A 236 -5.39 -0.17 -0.91
C GLU A 236 -4.07 -0.89 -0.64
N GLU A 237 -2.94 -0.16 -0.62
CA GLU A 237 -1.64 -0.72 -0.26
C GLU A 237 -1.68 -1.32 1.15
N ALA A 238 -2.26 -0.61 2.13
CA ALA A 238 -2.39 -1.08 3.50
C ALA A 238 -3.28 -2.33 3.59
N TYR A 239 -4.40 -2.35 2.88
CA TYR A 239 -5.33 -3.48 2.91
C TYR A 239 -4.78 -4.73 2.25
N ARG A 240 -3.94 -4.59 1.21
CA ARG A 240 -3.25 -5.73 0.56
C ARG A 240 -2.06 -6.25 1.34
N THR A 241 -1.26 -5.36 1.94
CA THR A 241 0.04 -5.71 2.52
C THR A 241 0.08 -5.67 4.04
N GLY A 242 -0.94 -5.14 4.69
CA GLY A 242 -0.96 -4.85 6.12
C GLY A 242 -0.19 -3.58 6.51
N ARG A 243 0.38 -2.84 5.55
CA ARG A 243 1.11 -1.58 5.80
C ARG A 243 0.85 -0.57 4.70
N GLY A 244 0.61 0.67 5.08
CA GLY A 244 0.38 1.76 4.14
C GLY A 244 0.37 3.12 4.81
N LYS A 245 0.12 4.16 4.02
CA LYS A 245 0.07 5.55 4.49
C LYS A 245 -1.11 6.25 3.87
N VAL A 246 -1.98 6.79 4.70
CA VAL A 246 -3.15 7.54 4.29
C VAL A 246 -2.95 9.00 4.66
N ARG A 247 -3.10 9.91 3.69
CA ARG A 247 -3.08 11.35 3.96
C ARG A 247 -4.48 11.84 4.27
N VAL A 248 -4.61 12.54 5.37
CA VAL A 248 -5.86 13.12 5.83
C VAL A 248 -5.71 14.64 5.92
N ARG A 249 -6.68 15.35 5.40
CA ARG A 249 -6.73 16.82 5.38
C ARG A 249 -7.92 17.32 6.17
N ALA A 250 -7.74 18.44 6.86
CA ALA A 250 -8.81 19.17 7.52
C ALA A 250 -9.88 19.61 6.52
N VAL A 251 -11.14 19.64 6.95
CA VAL A 251 -12.22 20.27 6.18
C VAL A 251 -12.16 21.77 6.42
N THR A 252 -12.06 22.51 5.32
CA THR A 252 -11.89 23.97 5.37
C THR A 252 -12.83 24.64 4.37
N ASP A 253 -13.37 25.79 4.76
CA ASP A 253 -14.15 26.67 3.91
C ASP A 253 -13.56 28.08 3.88
N ILE A 254 -13.77 28.82 2.79
CA ILE A 254 -13.30 30.19 2.61
C ILE A 254 -14.50 31.10 2.55
N GLU A 255 -14.73 31.87 3.61
CA GLU A 255 -15.78 32.86 3.67
C GLU A 255 -15.25 34.25 3.30
N THR A 256 -15.97 34.96 2.43
CA THR A 256 -15.66 36.36 2.09
C THR A 256 -16.55 37.30 2.90
N LEU A 257 -15.92 38.16 3.67
CA LEU A 257 -16.62 39.15 4.50
C LEU A 257 -17.07 40.36 3.69
N PRO A 258 -18.14 41.09 4.12
CA PRO A 258 -18.64 42.29 3.40
C PRO A 258 -17.59 43.42 3.24
N ASN A 259 -16.57 43.44 4.08
CA ASN A 259 -15.46 44.39 4.02
C ASN A 259 -14.35 44.03 3.00
N GLY A 260 -14.56 42.95 2.20
CA GLY A 260 -13.60 42.44 1.20
C GLY A 260 -12.40 41.69 1.79
N LYS A 261 -12.44 41.35 3.10
CA LYS A 261 -11.49 40.40 3.70
C LYS A 261 -12.00 38.97 3.52
N SER A 262 -11.10 38.02 3.48
CA SER A 262 -11.43 36.58 3.52
C SER A 262 -11.05 36.00 4.89
N ARG A 263 -11.75 34.95 5.28
CA ARG A 263 -11.39 34.12 6.43
C ARG A 263 -11.46 32.65 6.06
N ILE A 264 -10.55 31.85 6.61
CA ILE A 264 -10.56 30.40 6.48
C ILE A 264 -11.22 29.83 7.74
N ILE A 265 -12.24 29.02 7.55
CA ILE A 265 -12.95 28.30 8.61
C ILE A 265 -12.51 26.85 8.56
N VAL A 266 -12.10 26.27 9.69
CA VAL A 266 -11.77 24.84 9.80
C VAL A 266 -12.83 24.20 10.67
N THR A 267 -13.53 23.22 10.12
CA THR A 267 -14.64 22.51 10.79
C THR A 267 -14.28 21.11 11.24
N GLU A 268 -13.32 20.48 10.59
CA GLU A 268 -12.85 19.13 10.93
C GLU A 268 -11.32 19.05 10.85
N LEU A 269 -10.72 18.23 11.71
CA LEU A 269 -9.28 18.00 11.77
C LEU A 269 -8.92 16.56 11.49
N PRO A 270 -7.71 16.30 10.98
CA PRO A 270 -7.21 14.94 10.86
C PRO A 270 -7.23 14.19 12.19
N TYR A 271 -7.47 12.91 12.14
CA TYR A 271 -7.55 12.04 13.31
C TYR A 271 -6.28 12.10 14.17
N MET A 272 -6.45 12.13 15.49
CA MET A 272 -5.41 12.26 16.52
C MET A 272 -4.68 13.60 16.55
N VAL A 273 -5.12 14.61 15.82
CA VAL A 273 -4.57 15.97 15.90
C VAL A 273 -5.16 16.72 17.10
N ASN A 274 -4.26 17.29 17.90
CA ASN A 274 -4.65 18.16 19.02
C ASN A 274 -4.92 19.57 18.50
N LYS A 275 -6.16 20.07 18.68
CA LYS A 275 -6.63 21.37 18.19
C LYS A 275 -5.85 22.54 18.79
N ALA A 276 -5.64 22.56 20.09
CA ALA A 276 -4.92 23.66 20.78
C ALA A 276 -3.46 23.75 20.32
N ASN A 277 -2.78 22.62 20.20
CA ASN A 277 -1.40 22.57 19.69
C ASN A 277 -1.31 23.03 18.23
N LEU A 278 -2.30 22.68 17.39
CA LEU A 278 -2.38 23.14 16.01
C LEU A 278 -2.50 24.67 15.95
N ILE A 279 -3.40 25.26 16.74
CA ILE A 279 -3.59 26.72 16.83
C ILE A 279 -2.30 27.42 17.27
N LEU A 280 -1.63 26.89 18.31
CA LEU A 280 -0.33 27.41 18.76
C LEU A 280 0.73 27.33 17.66
N LYS A 281 0.76 26.24 16.89
CA LYS A 281 1.69 26.06 15.77
C LYS A 281 1.45 27.04 14.64
N ILE A 282 0.20 27.30 14.30
CA ILE A 282 -0.17 28.34 13.31
C ILE A 282 0.30 29.72 13.79
N ALA A 283 0.03 30.08 15.04
CA ALA A 283 0.47 31.34 15.63
C ALA A 283 2.00 31.48 15.63
N GLU A 284 2.75 30.42 15.92
CA GLU A 284 4.21 30.38 15.84
C GLU A 284 4.71 30.66 14.41
N LEU A 285 4.12 30.01 13.39
CA LEU A 285 4.50 30.21 11.99
C LEU A 285 4.25 31.65 11.50
N VAL A 286 3.17 32.28 11.97
CA VAL A 286 2.88 33.69 11.70
C VAL A 286 3.92 34.58 12.38
N LYS A 287 4.25 34.34 13.65
CA LYS A 287 5.27 35.09 14.40
C LYS A 287 6.67 34.96 13.75
N LEU A 288 7.00 33.78 13.25
CA LEU A 288 8.26 33.52 12.54
C LEU A 288 8.25 34.03 11.08
N LYS A 289 7.17 34.67 10.62
CA LYS A 289 6.97 35.15 9.24
C LYS A 289 7.16 34.07 8.18
N LYS A 290 6.92 32.83 8.53
CA LYS A 290 6.88 31.72 7.57
C LYS A 290 5.58 31.68 6.78
N ILE A 291 4.48 32.14 7.38
CA ILE A 291 3.21 32.37 6.74
C ILE A 291 2.86 33.85 6.96
N ASP A 292 2.70 34.59 5.86
CA ASP A 292 2.27 36.00 5.91
C ASP A 292 0.81 36.10 5.44
N GLY A 293 0.12 37.15 5.91
CA GLY A 293 -1.25 37.43 5.48
C GLY A 293 -2.35 37.02 6.47
N ILE A 294 -2.02 36.37 7.58
CA ILE A 294 -2.94 36.07 8.68
C ILE A 294 -2.95 37.27 9.64
N THR A 295 -4.15 37.79 9.98
CA THR A 295 -4.34 38.94 10.87
C THR A 295 -4.84 38.53 12.24
N ASP A 296 -5.65 37.48 12.33
CA ASP A 296 -6.21 36.99 13.58
C ASP A 296 -6.47 35.49 13.52
N LEU A 297 -6.43 34.82 14.67
CA LEU A 297 -6.63 33.41 14.84
C LEU A 297 -7.45 33.19 16.12
N ARG A 298 -8.67 32.63 15.96
CA ARG A 298 -9.59 32.37 17.05
C ARG A 298 -10.11 30.95 17.02
N ASP A 299 -10.38 30.41 18.19
CA ASP A 299 -11.17 29.21 18.39
C ASP A 299 -12.59 29.61 18.77
N GLU A 300 -13.54 29.35 17.90
CA GLU A 300 -14.98 29.61 18.08
C GLU A 300 -15.73 28.26 18.24
N SER A 301 -15.05 27.18 18.59
CA SER A 301 -15.68 25.86 18.80
C SER A 301 -16.65 25.93 19.99
N ASP A 302 -17.83 25.36 19.81
CA ASP A 302 -18.88 25.29 20.81
C ASP A 302 -19.53 23.88 20.84
N ARG A 303 -20.75 23.79 21.39
CA ARG A 303 -21.51 22.53 21.48
C ARG A 303 -22.06 22.06 20.14
N GLU A 304 -22.14 22.93 19.13
CA GLU A 304 -22.63 22.62 17.79
C GLU A 304 -21.53 22.04 16.93
N GLY A 305 -20.25 22.31 17.27
CA GLY A 305 -19.13 21.71 16.56
C GLY A 305 -17.80 22.46 16.68
N MET A 306 -16.81 21.94 15.99
CA MET A 306 -15.48 22.55 15.89
C MET A 306 -15.53 23.71 14.88
N ARG A 307 -14.95 24.85 15.27
CA ARG A 307 -14.83 26.02 14.40
C ARG A 307 -13.57 26.82 14.73
N ILE A 308 -12.52 26.65 13.94
CA ILE A 308 -11.32 27.47 14.00
C ILE A 308 -11.43 28.55 12.92
N VAL A 309 -11.26 29.80 13.29
CA VAL A 309 -11.36 30.95 12.39
C VAL A 309 -10.00 31.61 12.21
N ILE A 310 -9.54 31.66 10.96
CA ILE A 310 -8.28 32.28 10.55
C ILE A 310 -8.60 33.49 9.67
N GLU A 311 -8.49 34.71 10.21
CA GLU A 311 -8.75 35.95 9.45
C GLU A 311 -7.54 36.31 8.60
N LEU A 312 -7.80 36.71 7.37
CA LEU A 312 -6.77 37.06 6.40
C LEU A 312 -6.71 38.56 6.17
N ARG A 313 -5.55 39.05 5.77
CA ARG A 313 -5.34 40.41 5.28
C ARG A 313 -6.06 40.57 3.93
N ARG A 314 -6.57 41.79 3.63
CA ARG A 314 -7.37 42.04 2.42
C ARG A 314 -6.65 41.67 1.10
N ASP A 315 -5.33 41.84 1.05
CA ASP A 315 -4.46 41.58 -0.11
C ASP A 315 -3.95 40.14 -0.16
N ALA A 316 -4.29 39.30 0.83
CA ALA A 316 -3.80 37.93 0.92
C ALA A 316 -4.67 36.97 0.11
N ASN A 317 -4.03 36.04 -0.61
CA ASN A 317 -4.72 34.96 -1.32
C ASN A 317 -4.98 33.80 -0.38
N ALA A 318 -6.26 33.53 -0.07
CA ALA A 318 -6.67 32.48 0.86
C ALA A 318 -6.18 31.09 0.46
N ASN A 319 -6.21 30.75 -0.84
CA ASN A 319 -5.75 29.44 -1.31
C ASN A 319 -4.23 29.24 -1.12
N VAL A 320 -3.44 30.31 -1.31
CA VAL A 320 -1.99 30.23 -1.08
C VAL A 320 -1.68 30.01 0.40
N ILE A 321 -2.36 30.74 1.29
CA ILE A 321 -2.20 30.58 2.74
C ILE A 321 -2.66 29.18 3.16
N MET A 322 -3.79 28.70 2.67
CA MET A 322 -4.30 27.37 2.96
C MET A 322 -3.31 26.27 2.55
N ASN A 323 -2.70 26.38 1.38
CA ASN A 323 -1.67 25.45 0.93
C ASN A 323 -0.40 25.50 1.80
N GLN A 324 -0.02 26.70 2.30
CA GLN A 324 1.08 26.82 3.25
C GLN A 324 0.74 26.17 4.61
N LEU A 325 -0.51 26.34 5.09
CA LEU A 325 -1.00 25.69 6.30
C LEU A 325 -0.96 24.17 6.16
N TYR A 326 -1.45 23.61 5.07
CA TYR A 326 -1.35 22.16 4.80
C TYR A 326 0.09 21.64 4.75
N LYS A 327 1.01 22.44 4.23
CA LYS A 327 2.42 22.05 4.13
C LYS A 327 3.18 22.11 5.45
N HIS A 328 2.85 23.05 6.34
CA HIS A 328 3.64 23.37 7.53
C HIS A 328 2.98 23.02 8.85
N THR A 329 1.72 22.56 8.82
CA THR A 329 0.95 22.24 10.03
C THR A 329 0.23 20.89 9.88
N GLN A 330 -0.34 20.39 10.98
CA GLN A 330 -1.15 19.19 11.00
C GLN A 330 -2.59 19.40 10.47
N MET A 331 -2.87 20.50 9.77
CA MET A 331 -4.09 20.60 8.97
C MET A 331 -4.11 19.58 7.80
N GLN A 332 -2.95 19.06 7.44
CA GLN A 332 -2.80 17.85 6.64
C GLN A 332 -1.76 16.97 7.31
N ASP A 333 -2.12 15.74 7.62
CA ASP A 333 -1.22 14.78 8.27
C ASP A 333 -1.30 13.42 7.59
N THR A 334 -0.31 12.58 7.86
CA THR A 334 -0.22 11.24 7.29
C THR A 334 -0.42 10.20 8.38
N PHE A 335 -1.49 9.44 8.30
CA PHE A 335 -1.75 8.30 9.16
C PHE A 335 -1.02 7.06 8.61
N GLY A 336 -0.04 6.57 9.36
CA GLY A 336 0.70 5.35 9.00
C GLY A 336 -0.06 4.12 9.47
N ILE A 337 -0.55 3.29 8.55
CA ILE A 337 -1.30 2.07 8.86
C ILE A 337 -0.34 0.91 9.10
N ILE A 338 -0.54 0.19 10.20
CA ILE A 338 0.15 -1.05 10.55
C ILE A 338 -0.91 -2.02 11.10
N MET A 339 -1.31 -2.99 10.30
CA MET A 339 -2.38 -3.92 10.62
C MET A 339 -1.82 -5.16 11.35
N LEU A 340 -1.31 -4.93 12.56
CA LEU A 340 -0.73 -5.95 13.44
C LEU A 340 -1.71 -6.28 14.57
N ALA A 341 -2.05 -7.56 14.73
CA ALA A 341 -2.86 -8.05 15.85
C ALA A 341 -2.41 -9.45 16.29
N LEU A 342 -2.93 -9.93 17.41
CA LEU A 342 -2.66 -11.27 17.92
C LEU A 342 -3.60 -12.27 17.27
N VAL A 343 -3.02 -13.32 16.67
CA VAL A 343 -3.72 -14.52 16.20
C VAL A 343 -3.20 -15.70 17.02
N ASN A 344 -4.03 -16.33 17.82
CA ASN A 344 -3.61 -17.39 18.74
C ASN A 344 -2.40 -16.99 19.60
N ASN A 345 -2.45 -15.81 20.20
CA ASN A 345 -1.39 -15.19 21.02
C ASN A 345 -0.06 -14.91 20.27
N GLN A 346 -0.04 -15.00 18.95
CA GLN A 346 1.13 -14.66 18.14
C GLN A 346 0.90 -13.37 17.37
N PRO A 347 1.82 -12.40 17.41
CA PRO A 347 1.70 -11.15 16.66
C PRO A 347 1.88 -11.40 15.16
N LYS A 348 0.91 -10.98 14.36
CA LYS A 348 0.92 -11.15 12.90
C LYS A 348 0.47 -9.86 12.21
N VAL A 349 1.23 -9.43 11.21
CA VAL A 349 0.78 -8.39 10.27
C VAL A 349 -0.13 -9.08 9.25
N MET A 350 -1.33 -8.56 9.08
CA MET A 350 -2.37 -9.18 8.24
C MET A 350 -2.88 -8.17 7.22
N ASN A 351 -3.36 -8.67 6.10
CA ASN A 351 -4.19 -7.91 5.17
C ASN A 351 -5.64 -7.81 5.69
N ILE A 352 -6.48 -7.01 5.04
CA ILE A 352 -7.87 -6.83 5.50
C ILE A 352 -8.69 -8.12 5.39
N PHE A 353 -8.45 -8.92 4.34
CA PHE A 353 -9.14 -10.21 4.15
C PHE A 353 -8.82 -11.19 5.27
N ASP A 354 -7.54 -11.29 5.67
CA ASP A 354 -7.12 -12.14 6.78
C ASP A 354 -7.82 -11.73 8.09
N MET A 355 -7.94 -10.42 8.36
CA MET A 355 -8.63 -9.92 9.55
C MET A 355 -10.11 -10.28 9.56
N LEU A 356 -10.81 -10.06 8.44
CA LEU A 356 -12.22 -10.41 8.30
C LEU A 356 -12.45 -11.91 8.40
N THR A 357 -11.56 -12.72 7.84
CA THR A 357 -11.65 -14.19 7.87
C THR A 357 -11.42 -14.73 9.29
N ASN A 358 -10.45 -14.19 10.04
CA ASN A 358 -10.23 -14.57 11.44
C ASN A 358 -11.42 -14.17 12.33
N TYR A 359 -12.00 -13.00 12.09
CA TYR A 359 -13.23 -12.59 12.76
C TYR A 359 -14.40 -13.53 12.44
N LEU A 360 -14.61 -13.88 11.18
CA LEU A 360 -15.67 -14.80 10.76
C LEU A 360 -15.49 -16.19 11.38
N ALA A 361 -14.26 -16.71 11.42
CA ALA A 361 -13.96 -17.97 12.07
C ALA A 361 -14.29 -17.94 13.57
N HIS A 362 -14.02 -16.83 14.25
CA HIS A 362 -14.44 -16.64 15.64
C HIS A 362 -15.96 -16.64 15.79
N GLN A 363 -16.70 -15.98 14.88
CA GLN A 363 -18.16 -15.98 14.91
C GLN A 363 -18.74 -17.38 14.64
N GLU A 364 -18.16 -18.15 13.73
CA GLU A 364 -18.54 -19.56 13.52
C GLU A 364 -18.40 -20.36 14.83
N GLU A 365 -17.31 -20.16 15.58
CA GLU A 365 -17.11 -20.83 16.88
C GLU A 365 -18.13 -20.36 17.92
N VAL A 366 -18.31 -19.05 18.07
CA VAL A 366 -19.24 -18.44 19.06
C VAL A 366 -20.68 -18.92 18.83
N VAL A 367 -21.15 -18.87 17.58
CA VAL A 367 -22.51 -19.27 17.23
C VAL A 367 -22.69 -20.79 17.39
N THR A 368 -21.69 -21.58 17.02
CA THR A 368 -21.73 -23.05 17.24
C THR A 368 -21.82 -23.40 18.73
N ARG A 369 -21.01 -22.78 19.59
CA ARG A 369 -21.01 -23.00 21.04
C ARG A 369 -22.35 -22.54 21.67
N ARG A 370 -22.83 -21.36 21.29
CA ARG A 370 -24.14 -20.84 21.70
C ARG A 370 -25.27 -21.80 21.31
N THR A 371 -25.31 -22.21 20.06
CA THR A 371 -26.37 -23.13 19.56
C THR A 371 -26.31 -24.46 20.26
N ARG A 372 -25.13 -24.98 20.56
CA ARG A 372 -24.96 -26.20 21.34
C ARG A 372 -25.45 -26.04 22.79
N TYR A 373 -25.14 -24.88 23.41
CA TYR A 373 -25.63 -24.59 24.75
C TYR A 373 -27.17 -24.50 24.77
N ASP A 374 -27.77 -23.77 23.84
CA ASP A 374 -29.20 -23.62 23.72
C ASP A 374 -29.88 -24.95 23.40
N LEU A 375 -29.28 -25.81 22.57
CA LEU A 375 -29.74 -27.16 22.28
C LEU A 375 -29.77 -28.04 23.56
N ASN A 376 -28.65 -28.05 24.29
CA ASN A 376 -28.58 -28.83 25.54
C ASN A 376 -29.67 -28.39 26.53
N LYS A 377 -29.86 -27.07 26.67
CA LYS A 377 -30.91 -26.52 27.57
C LYS A 377 -32.32 -26.85 27.09
N ALA A 378 -32.55 -26.83 25.79
CA ALA A 378 -33.83 -27.23 25.22
C ALA A 378 -34.11 -28.73 25.41
N GLU A 379 -33.10 -29.58 25.19
CA GLU A 379 -33.22 -31.04 25.42
C GLU A 379 -33.40 -31.38 26.91
N GLU A 380 -32.65 -30.69 27.81
CA GLU A 380 -32.86 -30.84 29.26
C GLU A 380 -34.29 -30.48 29.67
N ARG A 381 -34.82 -29.39 29.13
CA ARG A 381 -36.19 -28.95 29.44
C ARG A 381 -37.24 -29.88 28.82
N ASP A 382 -37.05 -30.30 27.58
CA ASP A 382 -37.92 -31.23 26.87
C ASP A 382 -37.98 -32.57 27.59
N HIS A 383 -36.87 -33.12 28.08
CA HIS A 383 -36.80 -34.34 28.86
C HIS A 383 -37.65 -34.24 30.11
N ILE A 384 -37.64 -33.08 30.80
CA ILE A 384 -38.50 -32.87 31.97
C ILE A 384 -40.00 -32.86 31.56
N LEU A 385 -40.34 -32.15 30.48
CA LEU A 385 -41.71 -32.06 30.00
C LEU A 385 -42.28 -33.42 29.57
N GLN A 386 -41.47 -34.25 28.92
CA GLN A 386 -41.88 -35.63 28.58
C GLN A 386 -42.26 -36.42 29.83
N GLY A 387 -41.44 -36.34 30.91
CA GLY A 387 -41.75 -36.98 32.20
C GLY A 387 -43.06 -36.46 32.83
N LEU A 388 -43.27 -35.13 32.76
CA LEU A 388 -44.50 -34.51 33.26
C LEU A 388 -45.75 -34.92 32.46
N LEU A 389 -45.67 -35.03 31.14
CA LEU A 389 -46.77 -35.50 30.30
C LEU A 389 -47.14 -36.93 30.63
N ILE A 390 -46.17 -37.83 30.74
CA ILE A 390 -46.43 -39.24 31.16
C ILE A 390 -47.02 -39.28 32.54
N ALA A 391 -46.56 -38.46 33.49
CA ALA A 391 -47.11 -38.38 34.83
C ALA A 391 -48.56 -37.86 34.85
N LEU A 392 -48.88 -36.87 33.95
CA LEU A 392 -50.28 -36.39 33.83
C LEU A 392 -51.24 -37.41 33.20
N ASP A 393 -50.75 -38.25 32.28
CA ASP A 393 -51.52 -39.33 31.71
C ASP A 393 -51.83 -40.39 32.72
N HIS A 394 -50.96 -40.57 33.74
CA HIS A 394 -51.14 -41.56 34.80
C HIS A 394 -51.32 -40.91 36.19
N ILE A 395 -51.96 -39.76 36.28
CA ILE A 395 -52.00 -38.89 37.45
C ILE A 395 -52.48 -39.56 38.71
N ASP A 396 -53.55 -40.39 38.65
CA ASP A 396 -54.09 -41.06 39.81
C ASP A 396 -53.14 -42.07 40.43
N GLU A 397 -52.41 -42.82 39.61
CA GLU A 397 -51.35 -43.75 40.03
C GLU A 397 -50.14 -42.98 40.65
N VAL A 398 -49.73 -41.92 40.02
CA VAL A 398 -48.62 -41.01 40.51
C VAL A 398 -49.00 -40.45 41.89
N ILE A 399 -50.21 -39.92 42.06
CA ILE A 399 -50.67 -39.39 43.34
C ILE A 399 -50.72 -40.51 44.41
N GLN A 400 -51.17 -41.72 44.05
CA GLN A 400 -51.24 -42.87 44.97
C GLN A 400 -49.81 -43.24 45.41
N ILE A 401 -48.84 -43.31 44.54
CA ILE A 401 -47.43 -43.62 44.86
C ILE A 401 -46.84 -42.55 45.78
N ILE A 402 -47.04 -41.29 45.48
CA ILE A 402 -46.53 -40.19 46.32
C ILE A 402 -47.14 -40.22 47.72
N ARG A 403 -48.44 -40.37 47.83
CA ARG A 403 -49.16 -40.42 49.12
C ARG A 403 -48.83 -41.64 49.97
N SER A 404 -48.53 -42.77 49.39
CA SER A 404 -48.17 -44.02 50.05
C SER A 404 -46.71 -44.16 50.41
N SER A 405 -45.82 -43.19 50.00
CA SER A 405 -44.43 -43.24 50.27
C SER A 405 -44.11 -42.55 51.59
N GLU A 406 -43.12 -43.05 52.34
CA GLU A 406 -42.72 -42.54 53.66
C GLU A 406 -42.01 -41.22 53.62
N ASN A 407 -41.30 -40.96 52.53
CA ASN A 407 -40.52 -39.71 52.27
C ASN A 407 -40.37 -39.47 50.79
N VAL A 408 -39.89 -38.24 50.46
CA VAL A 408 -39.65 -37.77 49.08
C VAL A 408 -38.72 -38.68 48.30
N GLN A 409 -37.64 -39.15 48.94
CA GLN A 409 -36.68 -40.04 48.31
C GLN A 409 -37.28 -41.40 47.90
N LYS A 410 -38.04 -42.01 48.76
CA LYS A 410 -38.78 -43.27 48.44
C LYS A 410 -39.88 -43.08 47.40
N ALA A 411 -40.51 -41.90 47.39
CA ALA A 411 -41.47 -41.55 46.34
C ALA A 411 -40.80 -41.47 44.96
N LYS A 412 -39.62 -40.84 44.86
CA LYS A 412 -38.84 -40.81 43.62
C LYS A 412 -38.39 -42.21 43.18
N GLU A 413 -37.81 -43.01 44.06
CA GLU A 413 -37.40 -44.40 43.76
C GLU A 413 -38.52 -45.22 43.18
N ARG A 414 -39.71 -45.16 43.78
CA ARG A 414 -40.91 -45.89 43.27
C ARG A 414 -41.43 -45.36 41.96
N LEU A 415 -41.38 -44.04 41.73
CA LEU A 415 -41.76 -43.45 40.43
C LEU A 415 -40.77 -43.85 39.34
N ILE A 416 -39.45 -43.88 39.63
CA ILE A 416 -38.40 -44.35 38.71
C ILE A 416 -38.63 -45.86 38.38
N GLU A 417 -38.83 -46.67 39.37
CA GLU A 417 -39.04 -48.12 39.20
C GLU A 417 -40.34 -48.44 38.39
N ARG A 418 -41.41 -47.65 38.59
CA ARG A 418 -42.70 -47.90 37.95
C ARG A 418 -42.80 -47.37 36.53
N PHE A 419 -42.28 -46.17 36.23
CA PHE A 419 -42.47 -45.48 34.96
C PHE A 419 -41.15 -45.30 34.18
N GLU A 420 -40.05 -45.86 34.67
CA GLU A 420 -38.70 -45.71 34.08
C GLU A 420 -38.23 -44.22 33.93
N PHE A 421 -38.72 -43.38 34.84
CA PHE A 421 -38.29 -41.96 34.83
C PHE A 421 -36.83 -41.82 35.22
N SER A 422 -36.18 -40.78 34.68
CA SER A 422 -34.89 -40.31 35.20
C SER A 422 -35.05 -39.63 36.57
N GLU A 423 -33.97 -39.54 37.34
CA GLU A 423 -33.99 -38.88 38.66
C GLU A 423 -34.51 -37.45 38.58
N VAL A 424 -34.11 -36.73 37.50
CA VAL A 424 -34.52 -35.34 37.21
C VAL A 424 -36.02 -35.26 36.93
N GLN A 425 -36.58 -36.20 36.15
CA GLN A 425 -38.01 -36.26 35.87
C GLN A 425 -38.80 -36.59 37.15
N ALA A 426 -38.35 -37.58 37.93
CA ALA A 426 -38.98 -37.94 39.18
C ALA A 426 -38.98 -36.80 40.21
N GLN A 427 -37.89 -36.02 40.29
CA GLN A 427 -37.83 -34.82 41.10
C GLN A 427 -38.84 -33.76 40.63
N ALA A 428 -38.89 -33.46 39.31
CA ALA A 428 -39.83 -32.49 38.74
C ALA A 428 -41.32 -32.89 39.00
N ILE A 429 -41.62 -34.19 38.95
CA ILE A 429 -42.94 -34.70 39.22
C ILE A 429 -43.33 -34.53 40.72
N VAL A 430 -42.41 -34.81 41.63
CA VAL A 430 -42.64 -34.64 43.05
C VAL A 430 -42.80 -33.19 43.46
N ASP A 431 -42.06 -32.28 42.79
CA ASP A 431 -42.12 -30.83 43.00
C ASP A 431 -43.33 -30.17 42.27
N MET A 432 -44.11 -30.92 41.52
CA MET A 432 -45.28 -30.45 40.77
C MET A 432 -46.35 -29.86 41.66
N ARG A 433 -46.78 -28.63 41.31
CA ARG A 433 -47.83 -27.92 42.07
C ARG A 433 -49.22 -28.47 41.67
N LEU A 434 -50.12 -28.50 42.62
CA LEU A 434 -51.52 -29.00 42.39
C LEU A 434 -52.24 -28.27 41.27
N ARG A 435 -51.95 -27.01 41.02
CA ARG A 435 -52.53 -26.23 39.89
C ARG A 435 -52.17 -26.80 38.51
N THR A 436 -51.07 -27.48 38.39
CA THR A 436 -50.55 -28.04 37.12
C THR A 436 -51.41 -29.26 36.68
N LEU A 437 -52.27 -29.75 37.56
CA LEU A 437 -53.18 -30.85 37.27
C LEU A 437 -54.47 -30.41 36.50
N THR A 438 -54.61 -29.09 36.25
CA THR A 438 -55.77 -28.59 35.51
C THR A 438 -55.61 -28.82 34.02
N GLY A 439 -56.69 -29.05 33.25
CA GLY A 439 -56.61 -29.26 31.80
C GLY A 439 -55.90 -28.10 31.03
N LEU A 440 -56.19 -26.88 31.43
CA LEU A 440 -55.50 -25.68 30.85
C LEU A 440 -53.97 -25.66 31.03
N GLU A 441 -53.45 -26.18 32.13
CA GLU A 441 -51.99 -26.27 32.36
C GLU A 441 -51.40 -27.46 31.58
N ARG A 442 -52.15 -28.56 31.41
CA ARG A 442 -51.75 -29.66 30.53
C ARG A 442 -51.54 -29.17 29.08
N ASP A 443 -52.53 -28.45 28.54
CA ASP A 443 -52.44 -27.90 27.18
C ASP A 443 -51.23 -26.98 27.04
N LYS A 444 -50.86 -26.23 28.09
CA LYS A 444 -49.65 -25.41 28.06
C LYS A 444 -48.37 -26.23 28.01
N ILE A 445 -48.29 -27.33 28.76
CA ILE A 445 -47.13 -28.24 28.79
C ILE A 445 -46.99 -28.93 27.42
N GLU A 446 -48.11 -29.37 26.82
CA GLU A 446 -48.10 -29.98 25.48
C GLU A 446 -47.63 -28.95 24.42
N ASN A 447 -48.12 -27.71 24.46
CA ASN A 447 -47.69 -26.64 23.53
C ASN A 447 -46.22 -26.31 23.74
N GLU A 448 -45.72 -26.15 24.99
CA GLU A 448 -44.31 -25.91 25.30
C GLU A 448 -43.41 -27.06 24.75
N HIS A 449 -43.89 -28.32 24.90
CA HIS A 449 -43.18 -29.48 24.37
C HIS A 449 -43.08 -29.42 22.83
N MET A 450 -44.17 -29.10 22.13
CA MET A 450 -44.20 -28.99 20.66
C MET A 450 -43.28 -27.86 20.16
N GLU A 451 -43.32 -26.71 20.84
CA GLU A 451 -42.43 -25.57 20.51
C GLU A 451 -40.95 -25.92 20.71
N LEU A 452 -40.63 -26.63 21.82
CA LEU A 452 -39.25 -27.07 22.07
C LEU A 452 -38.79 -28.11 21.06
N LEU A 453 -39.61 -29.06 20.65
CA LEU A 453 -39.25 -30.03 19.61
C LEU A 453 -38.94 -29.34 18.27
N ALA A 454 -39.71 -28.32 17.86
CA ALA A 454 -39.44 -27.54 16.67
C ALA A 454 -38.10 -26.79 16.81
N LYS A 455 -37.85 -26.15 17.96
CA LYS A 455 -36.62 -25.48 18.26
C LYS A 455 -35.39 -26.39 18.29
N ILE A 456 -35.52 -27.59 18.90
CA ILE A 456 -34.47 -28.62 18.90
C ILE A 456 -34.12 -29.06 17.47
N ALA A 457 -35.14 -29.25 16.62
CA ALA A 457 -34.91 -29.60 15.21
C ALA A 457 -34.18 -28.49 14.46
N GLU A 458 -34.56 -27.23 14.66
CA GLU A 458 -33.88 -26.04 14.08
C GLU A 458 -32.43 -25.96 14.54
N LEU A 459 -32.16 -26.05 15.86
CA LEU A 459 -30.81 -25.96 16.40
C LEU A 459 -29.93 -27.11 15.91
N LYS A 460 -30.47 -28.32 15.78
CA LYS A 460 -29.75 -29.45 15.18
C LYS A 460 -29.45 -29.25 13.70
N ALA A 461 -30.34 -28.65 12.95
CA ALA A 461 -30.10 -28.31 11.53
C ALA A 461 -28.98 -27.30 11.39
N ILE A 462 -28.95 -26.25 12.22
CA ILE A 462 -27.88 -25.25 12.21
C ILE A 462 -26.51 -25.88 12.54
N LEU A 463 -26.46 -26.80 13.53
CA LEU A 463 -25.22 -27.49 13.88
C LEU A 463 -24.77 -28.53 12.83
N GLY A 464 -25.70 -29.05 12.05
CA GLY A 464 -25.43 -30.06 11.00
C GLY A 464 -25.01 -29.49 9.66
N ASP A 465 -25.30 -28.24 9.37
CA ASP A 465 -25.01 -27.60 8.10
C ASP A 465 -24.32 -26.24 8.30
N ARG A 466 -23.04 -26.19 7.85
CA ARG A 466 -22.23 -24.96 7.92
C ARG A 466 -22.85 -23.80 7.13
N LYS A 467 -23.54 -24.06 6.03
CA LYS A 467 -24.19 -23.01 5.24
C LYS A 467 -25.33 -22.35 6.02
N LEU A 468 -26.11 -23.13 6.75
CA LEU A 468 -27.13 -22.58 7.66
C LEU A 468 -26.49 -21.77 8.80
N LEU A 469 -25.43 -22.27 9.37
CA LEU A 469 -24.67 -21.54 10.42
C LEU A 469 -24.17 -20.19 9.92
N LEU A 470 -23.57 -20.14 8.74
CA LEU A 470 -23.12 -18.90 8.11
C LEU A 470 -24.30 -17.96 7.79
N GLY A 471 -25.44 -18.51 7.39
CA GLY A 471 -26.67 -17.73 7.19
C GLY A 471 -27.13 -17.04 8.46
N VAL A 472 -27.11 -17.72 9.60
CA VAL A 472 -27.44 -17.12 10.92
C VAL A 472 -26.49 -16.00 11.27
N ILE A 473 -25.17 -16.20 11.06
CA ILE A 473 -24.18 -15.15 11.31
C ILE A 473 -24.46 -13.94 10.42
N ARG A 474 -24.69 -14.15 9.11
CA ARG A 474 -25.01 -13.09 8.15
C ARG A 474 -26.19 -12.24 8.61
N ASP A 475 -27.28 -12.89 8.98
CA ASP A 475 -28.50 -12.20 9.38
C ASP A 475 -28.30 -11.41 10.68
N GLU A 476 -27.62 -11.97 11.67
CA GLU A 476 -27.33 -11.30 12.95
C GLU A 476 -26.44 -10.06 12.77
N ILE A 477 -25.36 -10.17 11.97
CA ILE A 477 -24.46 -8.99 11.74
C ILE A 477 -25.13 -7.92 10.88
N SER A 478 -26.03 -8.32 9.95
CA SER A 478 -26.80 -7.37 9.13
C SER A 478 -27.74 -6.53 9.99
N ILE A 479 -28.41 -7.13 10.97
CA ILE A 479 -29.24 -6.40 11.95
C ILE A 479 -28.40 -5.37 12.73
N ILE A 480 -27.16 -5.70 13.07
CA ILE A 480 -26.26 -4.77 13.76
C ILE A 480 -25.89 -3.59 12.84
N ALA A 481 -25.62 -3.85 11.56
CA ALA A 481 -25.37 -2.81 10.57
C ALA A 481 -26.55 -1.86 10.37
N GLU A 482 -27.77 -2.38 10.38
CA GLU A 482 -28.99 -1.55 10.29
C GLU A 482 -29.22 -0.73 11.55
N LYS A 483 -29.01 -1.34 12.73
CA LYS A 483 -29.33 -0.72 14.03
C LYS A 483 -28.33 0.35 14.45
N TYR A 484 -27.04 0.17 14.18
CA TYR A 484 -25.95 1.02 14.68
C TYR A 484 -25.14 1.71 13.58
N GLY A 485 -25.31 1.29 12.33
CA GLY A 485 -24.55 1.87 11.22
C GLY A 485 -24.95 3.31 10.93
N ASP A 486 -23.96 4.14 10.68
CA ASP A 486 -24.07 5.55 10.30
C ASP A 486 -23.48 5.78 8.89
N ASP A 487 -23.61 6.98 8.38
CA ASP A 487 -22.97 7.40 7.16
C ASP A 487 -21.48 7.71 7.41
N ARG A 488 -20.65 7.64 6.36
CA ARG A 488 -19.22 7.95 6.50
C ARG A 488 -19.03 9.39 7.02
N LYS A 489 -18.14 9.52 8.00
CA LYS A 489 -17.69 10.81 8.52
C LYS A 489 -16.54 11.38 7.67
N SER A 490 -15.58 10.55 7.29
CA SER A 490 -14.45 10.98 6.46
C SER A 490 -14.80 10.94 4.98
N ALA A 491 -14.71 12.07 4.30
CA ALA A 491 -14.87 12.15 2.85
C ALA A 491 -13.63 11.57 2.15
N ILE A 492 -13.84 10.94 0.99
CA ILE A 492 -12.74 10.51 0.11
C ILE A 492 -12.62 11.58 -0.97
N GLY A 493 -11.54 12.35 -0.90
CA GLY A 493 -11.23 13.41 -1.84
C GLY A 493 -10.21 12.97 -2.88
N PHE A 494 -10.11 13.79 -3.91
CA PHE A 494 -9.12 13.63 -4.94
C PHE A 494 -7.72 13.94 -4.39
N ASP A 495 -6.75 13.05 -4.63
CA ASP A 495 -5.35 13.34 -4.36
C ASP A 495 -4.66 13.79 -5.65
N ALA A 496 -4.26 15.05 -5.70
CA ALA A 496 -3.43 15.58 -6.79
C ALA A 496 -2.10 14.82 -6.97
N TYR A 497 -1.73 13.96 -6.01
CA TYR A 497 -0.58 13.06 -6.11
C TYR A 497 -0.95 11.63 -6.53
N ASP A 498 -2.24 11.28 -6.55
CA ASP A 498 -2.73 10.01 -7.12
C ASP A 498 -2.82 10.07 -8.65
N ILE A 499 -3.00 11.27 -9.21
CA ILE A 499 -2.49 11.55 -10.55
C ILE A 499 -1.00 11.78 -10.35
N SER A 500 -0.18 10.82 -10.66
CA SER A 500 1.24 11.08 -10.79
C SER A 500 1.37 12.25 -11.77
N MET A 501 2.33 13.15 -11.58
CA MET A 501 2.66 14.16 -12.60
C MET A 501 2.81 13.48 -13.97
N GLU A 502 3.06 12.20 -13.97
CA GLU A 502 3.17 11.31 -15.10
C GLU A 502 1.83 11.10 -15.82
N ASP A 503 0.70 10.98 -15.11
CA ASP A 503 -0.64 10.78 -15.71
C ASP A 503 -1.22 12.06 -16.31
N LEU A 504 -0.72 13.23 -15.92
CA LEU A 504 -1.07 14.54 -16.49
C LEU A 504 -0.24 14.89 -17.74
N ILE A 505 0.85 14.15 -17.99
CA ILE A 505 1.70 14.38 -19.17
C ILE A 505 1.22 13.44 -20.27
N PRO A 506 0.84 13.96 -21.46
CA PRO A 506 0.42 13.11 -22.57
C PRO A 506 1.56 12.16 -22.97
N LYS A 507 1.19 10.91 -23.33
CA LYS A 507 2.12 9.93 -23.89
C LYS A 507 2.45 10.29 -25.34
N ASP A 508 3.34 11.25 -25.52
CA ASP A 508 3.75 11.70 -26.84
C ASP A 508 5.11 11.11 -27.22
N ASN A 509 5.27 10.83 -28.49
CA ASN A 509 6.54 10.51 -29.05
C ASN A 509 7.43 11.77 -29.05
N THR A 510 8.63 11.63 -28.54
CA THR A 510 9.55 12.76 -28.33
C THR A 510 10.96 12.43 -28.79
N VAL A 511 11.68 13.47 -29.18
CA VAL A 511 13.10 13.37 -29.56
C VAL A 511 13.94 14.03 -28.51
N ILE A 512 14.91 13.31 -27.96
CA ILE A 512 15.92 13.82 -27.05
C ILE A 512 17.20 14.03 -27.81
N ALA A 513 17.73 15.24 -27.77
CA ALA A 513 19.02 15.58 -28.37
C ALA A 513 20.01 15.97 -27.28
N MET A 514 21.19 15.37 -27.33
CA MET A 514 22.31 15.72 -26.46
C MET A 514 23.52 16.13 -27.25
N THR A 515 24.24 17.17 -26.79
CA THR A 515 25.47 17.66 -27.41
C THR A 515 26.71 17.11 -26.70
N SER A 516 27.83 17.17 -27.39
CA SER A 516 29.14 16.75 -26.88
C SER A 516 29.61 17.51 -25.62
N LEU A 517 29.21 18.76 -25.47
CA LEU A 517 29.44 19.54 -24.25
C LEU A 517 28.43 19.26 -23.12
N GLY A 518 27.48 18.35 -23.34
CA GLY A 518 26.52 17.95 -22.36
C GLY A 518 25.28 18.85 -22.25
N TYR A 519 24.87 19.54 -23.30
CA TYR A 519 23.57 20.18 -23.36
C TYR A 519 22.52 19.18 -23.84
N ILE A 520 21.40 19.09 -23.15
CA ILE A 520 20.30 18.17 -23.45
C ILE A 520 18.99 18.93 -23.59
N LYS A 521 18.14 18.46 -24.49
CA LYS A 521 16.76 18.96 -24.64
C LYS A 521 15.82 17.87 -25.16
N ARG A 522 14.54 18.07 -24.91
CA ARG A 522 13.44 17.28 -25.46
C ARG A 522 12.67 18.11 -26.49
N MET A 523 12.22 17.47 -27.56
CA MET A 523 11.45 18.10 -28.66
C MET A 523 10.30 17.16 -29.06
N THR A 524 9.18 17.72 -29.52
CA THR A 524 8.10 16.95 -30.15
C THR A 524 8.49 16.47 -31.54
N ILE A 525 7.98 15.32 -31.98
CA ILE A 525 8.27 14.75 -33.31
C ILE A 525 7.82 15.67 -34.45
N ASP A 526 6.77 16.46 -34.28
CA ASP A 526 6.27 17.41 -35.30
C ASP A 526 7.30 18.41 -35.77
N ASN A 527 8.35 18.65 -35.01
CA ASN A 527 9.48 19.49 -35.37
C ASN A 527 10.43 18.85 -36.39
N PHE A 528 10.28 17.55 -36.69
CA PHE A 528 11.15 16.77 -37.59
C PHE A 528 10.38 16.19 -38.78
N LYS A 529 9.59 17.00 -39.50
CA LYS A 529 8.94 16.57 -40.75
C LYS A 529 9.98 16.20 -41.79
N SER A 530 9.82 15.03 -42.43
CA SER A 530 10.67 14.57 -43.52
C SER A 530 10.68 15.58 -44.67
N GLN A 531 11.87 15.93 -45.18
CA GLN A 531 12.01 16.80 -46.37
C GLN A 531 12.24 15.93 -47.61
N ASN A 532 11.71 16.37 -48.73
CA ASN A 532 11.93 15.76 -50.04
C ASN A 532 13.38 15.91 -50.51
N ARG A 533 13.86 15.01 -51.41
CA ARG A 533 15.19 15.06 -52.02
C ARG A 533 15.48 16.49 -52.55
N GLY A 534 16.63 17.06 -52.18
CA GLY A 534 17.11 18.37 -52.60
C GLY A 534 16.78 19.52 -51.66
N GLY A 535 16.15 19.27 -50.48
CA GLY A 535 15.96 20.29 -49.44
C GLY A 535 17.28 20.70 -48.79
N LYS A 536 17.46 21.97 -48.45
CA LYS A 536 18.53 22.45 -47.57
C LYS A 536 18.27 21.94 -46.20
N GLY A 537 19.15 21.10 -45.64
CA GLY A 537 19.03 20.47 -44.31
C GLY A 537 18.60 21.46 -43.22
N ILE A 538 17.93 20.99 -42.22
CA ILE A 538 17.38 21.81 -41.13
C ILE A 538 18.42 21.82 -39.97
N LYS A 539 18.79 22.99 -39.47
CA LYS A 539 19.60 23.11 -38.24
C LYS A 539 18.80 22.57 -37.05
N GLY A 540 19.26 21.47 -36.45
CA GLY A 540 18.59 20.81 -35.34
C GLY A 540 18.81 21.48 -34.00
N MET A 541 19.83 22.28 -33.80
CA MET A 541 20.18 22.95 -32.56
C MET A 541 21.14 24.12 -32.79
N GLN A 542 21.04 25.16 -31.99
CA GLN A 542 22.06 26.22 -31.96
C GLN A 542 23.14 25.76 -30.98
N THR A 543 24.29 25.43 -31.52
CA THR A 543 25.48 25.01 -30.75
C THR A 543 26.42 26.21 -30.52
N ILE A 544 27.25 26.14 -29.49
CA ILE A 544 28.39 27.05 -29.29
C ILE A 544 29.46 26.66 -30.33
N ASP A 545 30.35 27.57 -30.67
CA ASP A 545 31.54 27.23 -31.44
C ASP A 545 32.23 26.03 -30.79
N GLU A 546 32.45 24.93 -31.56
CA GLU A 546 33.04 23.67 -31.15
C GLU A 546 32.07 22.62 -30.50
N ASP A 547 30.77 22.90 -30.36
CA ASP A 547 29.78 21.93 -29.86
C ASP A 547 28.93 21.30 -30.98
N TYR A 548 28.54 20.04 -30.85
CA TYR A 548 27.74 19.31 -31.86
C TYR A 548 26.82 18.32 -31.20
N ILE A 549 25.74 17.93 -31.90
CA ILE A 549 24.81 16.90 -31.41
C ILE A 549 25.55 15.55 -31.43
N GLU A 550 25.70 14.95 -30.26
CA GLU A 550 26.35 13.67 -30.07
C GLU A 550 25.37 12.50 -30.15
N ASP A 551 24.20 12.66 -29.52
CA ASP A 551 23.14 11.64 -29.47
C ASP A 551 21.80 12.25 -29.81
N LEU A 552 21.04 11.53 -30.64
CA LEU A 552 19.65 11.81 -30.97
C LEU A 552 18.82 10.55 -30.71
N LEU A 553 17.92 10.62 -29.76
CA LEU A 553 17.18 9.48 -29.26
C LEU A 553 15.66 9.71 -29.47
N MET A 554 14.99 8.81 -30.18
CA MET A 554 13.54 8.74 -30.24
C MET A 554 12.98 7.89 -29.10
N THR A 555 12.01 8.42 -28.38
CA THR A 555 11.40 7.77 -27.22
C THR A 555 10.02 8.35 -26.94
N THR A 556 9.31 7.84 -25.94
CA THR A 556 8.08 8.46 -25.45
C THR A 556 8.35 9.26 -24.18
N THR A 557 7.47 10.22 -23.89
CA THR A 557 7.56 11.08 -22.69
C THR A 557 7.67 10.27 -21.39
N HIS A 558 7.10 9.06 -21.32
CA HIS A 558 7.02 8.23 -20.12
C HIS A 558 8.16 7.23 -19.96
N HIS A 559 8.99 7.01 -20.98
CA HIS A 559 10.11 6.07 -20.87
C HIS A 559 11.16 6.58 -19.88
N TYR A 560 11.84 5.66 -19.22
CA TYR A 560 13.03 5.96 -18.46
C TYR A 560 14.22 6.14 -19.41
N ILE A 561 15.03 7.12 -19.13
CA ILE A 561 16.28 7.38 -19.84
C ILE A 561 17.43 7.11 -18.86
N MET A 562 18.26 6.15 -19.18
CA MET A 562 19.46 5.83 -18.42
C MET A 562 20.68 6.52 -19.04
N PHE A 563 21.44 7.21 -18.21
CA PHE A 563 22.66 7.91 -18.57
C PHE A 563 23.84 7.20 -17.93
N PHE A 564 24.67 6.60 -18.74
CA PHE A 564 25.91 5.96 -18.31
C PHE A 564 27.08 6.92 -18.48
N THR A 565 28.01 6.96 -17.50
CA THR A 565 29.15 7.88 -17.52
C THR A 565 30.48 7.17 -17.72
N ASN A 566 31.47 7.91 -18.14
CA ASN A 566 32.85 7.40 -18.31
C ASN A 566 33.43 6.86 -16.98
N PHE A 567 32.94 7.30 -15.83
CA PHE A 567 33.32 6.79 -14.50
C PHE A 567 32.60 5.50 -14.10
N GLY A 568 31.83 4.88 -15.01
CA GLY A 568 31.10 3.64 -14.77
C GLY A 568 29.90 3.80 -13.84
N ARG A 569 29.31 4.98 -13.78
CA ARG A 569 28.07 5.25 -13.04
C ARG A 569 26.89 5.31 -13.98
N VAL A 570 25.68 5.11 -13.42
CA VAL A 570 24.41 5.25 -14.13
C VAL A 570 23.49 6.18 -13.36
N TYR A 571 22.83 7.07 -14.07
CA TYR A 571 21.76 7.95 -13.60
C TYR A 571 20.48 7.66 -14.38
N ARG A 572 19.33 8.01 -13.84
CA ARG A 572 18.02 7.74 -14.46
C ARG A 572 17.12 8.96 -14.31
N LEU A 573 16.49 9.35 -15.40
CA LEU A 573 15.40 10.34 -15.47
C LEU A 573 14.24 9.77 -16.28
N LYS A 574 13.05 10.29 -16.08
CA LYS A 574 11.94 10.15 -17.03
C LYS A 574 12.16 11.12 -18.20
N ALA A 575 11.77 10.74 -19.41
CA ALA A 575 11.95 11.60 -20.58
C ALA A 575 11.25 12.96 -20.41
N TYR A 576 10.10 13.02 -19.73
CA TYR A 576 9.40 14.28 -19.45
C TYR A 576 10.13 15.19 -18.43
N GLU A 577 11.05 14.67 -17.62
CA GLU A 577 11.87 15.48 -16.71
C GLU A 577 12.95 16.29 -17.46
N ILE A 578 13.22 15.92 -18.71
CA ILE A 578 14.12 16.67 -19.59
C ILE A 578 13.35 17.89 -20.15
N PRO A 579 13.85 19.12 -19.95
CA PRO A 579 13.15 20.33 -20.38
C PRO A 579 12.84 20.33 -21.88
N GLU A 580 11.61 20.69 -22.21
CA GLU A 580 11.19 20.89 -23.57
C GLU A 580 11.76 22.20 -24.13
N ALA A 581 12.26 22.16 -25.32
CA ALA A 581 12.83 23.34 -25.99
C ALA A 581 12.58 23.32 -27.50
N SER A 582 12.50 24.51 -28.09
CA SER A 582 12.35 24.66 -29.53
C SER A 582 13.54 24.05 -30.28
N ARG A 583 13.32 23.73 -31.57
CA ARG A 583 14.37 23.13 -32.41
C ARG A 583 15.69 23.91 -32.43
N THR A 584 15.65 25.23 -32.40
CA THR A 584 16.84 26.10 -32.47
C THR A 584 17.45 26.39 -31.09
N ALA A 585 16.78 26.11 -29.97
CA ALA A 585 17.30 26.37 -28.64
C ALA A 585 18.48 25.45 -28.31
N ARG A 586 19.41 25.93 -27.46
CA ARG A 586 20.59 25.18 -26.99
C ARG A 586 20.22 24.00 -26.05
N GLY A 587 19.11 24.09 -25.33
CA GLY A 587 18.77 23.15 -24.25
C GLY A 587 19.43 23.51 -22.91
N THR A 588 19.36 22.55 -21.97
CA THR A 588 19.83 22.69 -20.58
C THR A 588 21.08 21.84 -20.38
N ALA A 589 22.06 22.35 -19.64
CA ALA A 589 23.25 21.57 -19.31
C ALA A 589 22.87 20.38 -18.43
N ILE A 590 23.30 19.17 -18.79
CA ILE A 590 22.97 17.92 -18.12
C ILE A 590 23.38 17.91 -16.64
N ILE A 591 24.40 18.65 -16.27
CA ILE A 591 24.84 18.81 -14.86
C ILE A 591 23.78 19.48 -13.98
N ASN A 592 22.84 20.22 -14.57
CA ASN A 592 21.71 20.81 -13.85
C ASN A 592 20.58 19.81 -13.60
N LEU A 593 20.57 18.69 -14.32
CA LEU A 593 19.56 17.63 -14.18
C LEU A 593 20.11 16.42 -13.39
N LEU A 594 21.40 16.12 -13.56
CA LEU A 594 22.09 14.99 -12.92
C LEU A 594 23.21 15.48 -12.00
N GLN A 595 23.37 14.83 -10.85
CA GLN A 595 24.45 15.15 -9.91
C GLN A 595 25.77 14.49 -10.36
N LEU A 596 26.38 15.02 -11.43
CA LEU A 596 27.65 14.54 -11.98
C LEU A 596 28.85 15.03 -11.14
N ASN A 597 29.86 14.18 -11.02
CA ASN A 597 31.12 14.53 -10.38
C ASN A 597 31.99 15.40 -11.34
N PRO A 598 32.97 16.16 -10.83
CA PRO A 598 33.92 16.87 -11.68
C PRO A 598 34.65 15.91 -12.63
N GLY A 599 34.63 16.23 -13.95
CA GLY A 599 35.25 15.39 -14.99
C GLY A 599 34.40 14.20 -15.47
N GLU A 600 33.23 13.96 -14.87
CA GLU A 600 32.30 12.92 -15.28
C GLU A 600 31.52 13.36 -16.53
N LYS A 601 31.54 12.51 -17.59
CA LYS A 601 30.88 12.77 -18.88
C LYS A 601 29.94 11.60 -19.21
N ILE A 602 28.86 11.87 -19.95
CA ILE A 602 27.96 10.83 -20.41
C ILE A 602 28.66 10.06 -21.56
N SER A 603 28.68 8.74 -21.47
CA SER A 603 29.23 7.82 -22.46
C SER A 603 28.15 7.10 -23.25
N ALA A 604 26.97 6.91 -22.71
CA ALA A 604 25.83 6.27 -23.41
C ALA A 604 24.50 6.71 -22.81
N ILE A 605 23.47 6.81 -23.68
CA ILE A 605 22.09 7.10 -23.31
C ILE A 605 21.21 5.97 -23.80
N ILE A 606 20.42 5.37 -22.90
CA ILE A 606 19.60 4.22 -23.23
C ILE A 606 18.15 4.48 -22.77
N PRO A 607 17.16 4.45 -23.69
CA PRO A 607 15.75 4.48 -23.34
C PRO A 607 15.32 3.10 -22.85
N ILE A 608 14.54 3.04 -21.78
CA ILE A 608 13.98 1.82 -21.24
C ILE A 608 12.46 1.98 -21.15
N LYS A 609 11.77 1.15 -21.94
CA LYS A 609 10.31 1.05 -21.91
C LYS A 609 9.90 0.28 -20.65
N ASP A 610 10.40 -0.94 -20.51
CA ASP A 610 10.11 -1.86 -19.41
C ASP A 610 11.37 -2.60 -18.97
N TYR A 611 11.39 -3.05 -17.69
CA TYR A 611 12.47 -3.88 -17.15
C TYR A 611 12.16 -5.36 -17.40
N GLU A 612 12.43 -5.84 -18.62
CA GLU A 612 12.20 -7.22 -19.00
C GLU A 612 13.30 -8.16 -18.48
N ASN A 613 12.91 -9.29 -17.89
CA ASN A 613 13.85 -10.23 -17.24
C ASN A 613 14.88 -10.90 -18.16
N HIS A 614 14.67 -10.87 -19.48
CA HIS A 614 15.56 -11.50 -20.46
C HIS A 614 16.49 -10.54 -21.20
N LYS A 615 16.45 -9.23 -20.86
CA LYS A 615 17.35 -8.23 -21.44
C LYS A 615 18.54 -7.95 -20.53
N ASN A 616 19.70 -7.76 -21.15
CA ASN A 616 20.96 -7.46 -20.48
C ASN A 616 21.50 -6.12 -20.94
N LEU A 617 22.27 -5.48 -20.08
CA LEU A 617 23.13 -4.36 -20.42
C LEU A 617 24.55 -4.87 -20.64
N PHE A 618 25.04 -4.72 -21.86
CA PHE A 618 26.40 -5.07 -22.25
C PHE A 618 27.26 -3.80 -22.29
N MET A 619 28.37 -3.82 -21.58
CA MET A 619 29.25 -2.67 -21.35
C MET A 619 30.64 -2.95 -21.88
N ALA A 620 31.27 -1.95 -22.49
CA ALA A 620 32.65 -2.04 -22.95
C ALA A 620 33.49 -0.87 -22.44
N THR A 621 34.72 -1.14 -21.98
CA THR A 621 35.66 -0.14 -21.53
C THR A 621 36.77 0.10 -22.54
N LYS A 622 37.44 1.23 -22.41
CA LYS A 622 38.52 1.67 -23.24
C LYS A 622 39.70 0.67 -23.28
N LYS A 623 39.98 0.02 -22.15
CA LYS A 623 41.03 -1.00 -22.02
C LYS A 623 40.59 -2.43 -22.40
N GLY A 624 39.44 -2.58 -23.06
CA GLY A 624 38.99 -3.87 -23.62
C GLY A 624 38.35 -4.83 -22.63
N ILE A 625 37.89 -4.31 -21.48
CA ILE A 625 37.08 -5.05 -20.53
C ILE A 625 35.63 -4.99 -20.97
N VAL A 626 34.89 -6.08 -20.84
CA VAL A 626 33.47 -6.18 -21.13
C VAL A 626 32.72 -6.76 -19.93
N LYS A 627 31.49 -6.34 -19.76
CA LYS A 627 30.63 -6.80 -18.69
C LYS A 627 29.20 -6.95 -19.18
N LYS A 628 28.54 -8.01 -18.73
CA LYS A 628 27.11 -8.22 -18.93
C LYS A 628 26.38 -8.22 -17.59
N THR A 629 25.28 -7.47 -17.48
CA THR A 629 24.49 -7.37 -16.25
C THR A 629 23.00 -7.34 -16.62
N HIS A 630 22.17 -8.08 -15.91
CA HIS A 630 20.72 -8.04 -16.12
C HIS A 630 20.16 -6.63 -15.88
N ILE A 631 19.24 -6.20 -16.75
CA ILE A 631 18.62 -4.86 -16.68
C ILE A 631 17.90 -4.63 -15.36
N MET A 632 17.34 -5.68 -14.75
CA MET A 632 16.67 -5.63 -13.44
C MET A 632 17.55 -5.14 -12.29
N GLU A 633 18.87 -5.31 -12.40
CA GLU A 633 19.82 -4.79 -11.41
C GLU A 633 19.80 -3.24 -11.32
N TYR A 634 19.20 -2.56 -12.30
CA TYR A 634 19.14 -1.10 -12.43
C TYR A 634 17.73 -0.53 -12.27
N CYS A 635 16.75 -1.32 -11.79
CA CYS A 635 15.36 -0.82 -11.56
C CYS A 635 15.27 0.23 -10.44
N ASN A 636 16.25 0.28 -9.51
CA ASN A 636 16.27 1.20 -8.38
C ASN A 636 17.50 2.13 -8.41
N VAL A 637 17.57 3.00 -9.41
CA VAL A 637 18.64 4.03 -9.50
C VAL A 637 18.23 5.26 -8.68
N ARG A 638 19.08 5.65 -7.72
CA ARG A 638 18.89 6.86 -6.89
C ARG A 638 19.32 8.13 -7.64
N LYS A 639 18.82 9.31 -7.21
CA LYS A 639 19.17 10.61 -7.84
C LYS A 639 20.66 10.93 -7.86
N ASN A 640 21.42 10.44 -6.89
CA ASN A 640 22.89 10.61 -6.83
C ASN A 640 23.67 9.60 -7.68
N GLY A 641 22.98 8.85 -8.53
CA GLY A 641 23.57 7.81 -9.38
C GLY A 641 23.91 6.52 -8.64
N LEU A 642 24.20 5.49 -9.42
CA LEU A 642 24.51 4.15 -8.98
C LEU A 642 25.75 3.64 -9.73
N ALA A 643 26.63 2.85 -9.08
CA ALA A 643 27.72 2.22 -9.78
C ALA A 643 27.19 1.15 -10.76
N ALA A 644 27.51 1.26 -12.04
CA ALA A 644 27.14 0.32 -13.10
C ALA A 644 28.23 -0.73 -13.34
N ILE A 645 29.47 -0.32 -13.27
CA ILE A 645 30.66 -1.15 -13.38
C ILE A 645 31.76 -0.59 -12.47
N ASN A 646 32.54 -1.47 -11.86
CA ASN A 646 33.72 -1.05 -11.12
C ASN A 646 34.91 -1.03 -12.07
N LEU A 647 35.36 0.16 -12.45
CA LEU A 647 36.44 0.36 -13.42
C LEU A 647 37.80 0.08 -12.77
N ARG A 648 38.74 -0.38 -13.59
CA ARG A 648 40.16 -0.47 -13.21
C ARG A 648 40.79 0.91 -13.23
N GLU A 649 41.96 1.02 -12.61
CA GLU A 649 42.76 2.27 -12.62
C GLU A 649 43.05 2.73 -14.06
N ASP A 650 42.83 3.98 -14.33
CA ASP A 650 42.96 4.61 -15.66
C ASP A 650 42.14 3.97 -16.80
N ASP A 651 40.99 3.36 -16.49
CA ASP A 651 40.06 2.87 -17.50
C ASP A 651 38.78 3.70 -17.52
N GLU A 652 38.12 3.76 -18.66
CA GLU A 652 36.88 4.49 -18.87
C GLU A 652 35.82 3.61 -19.52
N LEU A 653 34.55 3.77 -19.11
CA LEU A 653 33.42 3.17 -19.80
C LEU A 653 33.15 3.96 -21.09
N ILE A 654 33.18 3.28 -22.25
CA ILE A 654 33.02 3.93 -23.54
C ILE A 654 31.65 3.74 -24.17
N GLU A 655 31.05 2.57 -24.02
CA GLU A 655 29.77 2.28 -24.65
C GLU A 655 28.98 1.25 -23.85
N VAL A 656 27.64 1.41 -23.85
CA VAL A 656 26.68 0.47 -23.24
C VAL A 656 25.56 0.21 -24.22
N LYS A 657 25.13 -1.02 -24.36
CA LYS A 657 24.03 -1.44 -25.25
C LYS A 657 23.14 -2.47 -24.60
N ILE A 658 21.88 -2.55 -25.02
CA ILE A 658 20.94 -3.60 -24.62
C ILE A 658 21.17 -4.83 -25.51
N THR A 659 21.19 -6.00 -24.91
CA THR A 659 21.37 -7.30 -25.59
C THR A 659 20.36 -8.33 -25.08
N ASP A 660 20.10 -9.40 -25.85
CA ASP A 660 19.05 -10.39 -25.66
C ASP A 660 19.52 -11.85 -25.63
N GLU A 661 20.80 -12.08 -25.33
CA GLU A 661 21.48 -13.39 -25.30
C GLU A 661 21.80 -14.05 -26.65
N ASN A 662 21.24 -13.57 -27.76
CA ASN A 662 21.52 -14.07 -29.12
C ASN A 662 22.39 -13.12 -29.94
N THR A 663 22.91 -12.07 -29.31
CA THR A 663 23.61 -10.99 -29.99
C THR A 663 25.10 -11.28 -30.16
N GLU A 664 25.66 -10.93 -31.31
CA GLU A 664 27.09 -10.93 -31.56
C GLU A 664 27.70 -9.54 -31.33
N ILE A 665 28.82 -9.52 -30.64
CA ILE A 665 29.50 -8.30 -30.20
C ILE A 665 30.72 -8.05 -31.06
N PHE A 666 30.85 -6.84 -31.61
CA PHE A 666 32.02 -6.35 -32.33
C PHE A 666 32.74 -5.30 -31.49
N LEU A 667 34.01 -5.51 -31.16
CA LEU A 667 34.88 -4.50 -30.55
C LEU A 667 35.94 -4.10 -31.55
N VAL A 668 36.10 -2.78 -31.78
CA VAL A 668 37.04 -2.23 -32.73
C VAL A 668 38.04 -1.34 -32.02
N THR A 669 39.33 -1.51 -32.33
CA THR A 669 40.41 -0.75 -31.71
C THR A 669 40.87 0.43 -32.57
N LYS A 670 41.54 1.36 -31.94
CA LYS A 670 42.19 2.52 -32.55
C LYS A 670 43.23 2.15 -33.61
N GLN A 671 43.91 1.01 -33.43
CA GLN A 671 44.88 0.48 -34.38
C GLN A 671 44.24 -0.37 -35.51
N GLY A 672 42.91 -0.37 -35.62
CA GLY A 672 42.21 -1.04 -36.73
C GLY A 672 42.16 -2.56 -36.61
N ILE A 673 41.98 -3.05 -35.39
CA ILE A 673 41.73 -4.47 -35.11
C ILE A 673 40.30 -4.64 -34.61
N CYS A 674 39.63 -5.72 -35.05
CA CYS A 674 38.28 -6.01 -34.67
C CYS A 674 38.18 -7.44 -34.14
N ILE A 675 37.44 -7.65 -33.08
CA ILE A 675 37.03 -8.98 -32.59
C ILE A 675 35.51 -9.11 -32.64
N ARG A 676 35.03 -10.26 -33.11
CA ARG A 676 33.62 -10.68 -33.16
C ARG A 676 33.45 -11.89 -32.26
N PHE A 677 32.54 -11.83 -31.27
CA PHE A 677 32.26 -12.95 -30.36
C PHE A 677 30.81 -12.94 -29.91
N MET A 678 30.31 -14.09 -29.44
CA MET A 678 28.94 -14.22 -28.93
C MET A 678 28.80 -13.57 -27.55
N GLU A 679 27.69 -12.91 -27.32
CA GLU A 679 27.34 -12.39 -25.99
C GLU A 679 27.37 -13.46 -24.89
N THR A 680 26.96 -14.69 -25.23
CA THR A 680 26.95 -15.85 -24.32
C THR A 680 28.33 -16.25 -23.80
N ASP A 681 29.41 -15.82 -24.44
CA ASP A 681 30.78 -15.99 -23.94
C ASP A 681 31.06 -15.15 -22.68
N VAL A 682 30.19 -14.18 -22.38
CA VAL A 682 30.28 -13.30 -21.20
C VAL A 682 29.15 -13.64 -20.22
N ARG A 683 29.51 -14.24 -19.08
CA ARG A 683 28.53 -14.54 -18.02
C ARG A 683 27.96 -13.27 -17.45
N ALA A 684 26.65 -13.23 -17.21
CA ALA A 684 26.01 -12.14 -16.46
C ALA A 684 26.56 -12.05 -15.02
N THR A 685 26.85 -10.85 -14.58
CA THR A 685 27.45 -10.57 -13.26
C THR A 685 26.75 -9.36 -12.60
N GLY A 686 26.76 -9.31 -11.28
CA GLY A 686 26.18 -8.18 -10.52
C GLY A 686 26.89 -6.84 -10.77
N ARG A 687 26.23 -5.74 -10.42
CA ARG A 687 26.66 -4.35 -10.68
C ARG A 687 28.09 -4.02 -10.25
N MET A 688 28.53 -4.52 -9.10
CA MET A 688 29.82 -4.19 -8.49
C MET A 688 31.02 -4.95 -9.10
N SER A 689 30.79 -5.76 -10.12
CA SER A 689 31.88 -6.50 -10.78
C SER A 689 32.68 -5.63 -11.74
N MET A 690 33.96 -5.96 -11.94
CA MET A 690 34.86 -5.27 -12.86
C MET A 690 34.71 -5.73 -14.32
N GLY A 691 33.96 -6.81 -14.58
CA GLY A 691 33.89 -7.43 -15.90
C GLY A 691 35.05 -8.39 -16.19
N VAL A 692 35.11 -8.81 -17.45
CA VAL A 692 36.09 -9.80 -17.97
C VAL A 692 36.78 -9.24 -19.21
N ILE A 693 37.92 -9.80 -19.59
CA ILE A 693 38.64 -9.39 -20.81
C ILE A 693 37.76 -9.76 -22.02
N GLY A 694 37.30 -8.76 -22.77
CA GLY A 694 36.61 -8.91 -24.06
C GLY A 694 37.59 -9.03 -25.20
N MET A 695 38.63 -8.23 -25.24
CA MET A 695 39.67 -8.21 -26.23
C MET A 695 41.03 -8.01 -25.57
N ASN A 696 42.05 -8.76 -26.03
CA ASN A 696 43.44 -8.60 -25.59
C ASN A 696 44.13 -7.56 -26.50
N LEU A 697 44.29 -6.36 -25.98
CA LEU A 697 44.84 -5.20 -26.71
C LEU A 697 46.34 -5.27 -26.86
N GLY A 698 46.83 -4.76 -27.98
CA GLY A 698 48.26 -4.50 -28.16
C GLY A 698 48.79 -3.30 -27.38
N ASP A 699 50.10 -3.10 -27.37
CA ASP A 699 50.69 -1.96 -26.68
C ASP A 699 50.15 -0.61 -27.19
N ARG A 700 49.65 0.23 -26.25
CA ARG A 700 49.07 1.57 -26.51
C ARG A 700 47.82 1.53 -27.43
N ASP A 701 47.14 0.39 -27.53
CA ASP A 701 45.84 0.29 -28.26
C ASP A 701 44.68 0.50 -27.31
N GLU A 702 43.57 1.00 -27.86
CA GLU A 702 42.36 1.34 -27.12
C GLU A 702 41.14 0.91 -27.93
N ILE A 703 40.04 0.51 -27.26
CA ILE A 703 38.78 0.30 -27.95
C ILE A 703 38.18 1.65 -28.29
N VAL A 704 37.69 1.83 -29.51
CA VAL A 704 37.02 3.04 -30.00
C VAL A 704 35.52 2.90 -30.19
N GLY A 705 34.98 1.67 -30.18
CA GLY A 705 33.55 1.43 -30.24
C GLY A 705 33.19 -0.03 -30.16
N MET A 706 31.95 -0.26 -29.75
CA MET A 706 31.26 -1.53 -29.66
C MET A 706 30.04 -1.53 -30.56
N GLN A 707 29.84 -2.52 -31.40
CA GLN A 707 28.67 -2.65 -32.26
C GLN A 707 28.03 -4.02 -32.12
N LEU A 708 26.77 -4.13 -32.48
CA LEU A 708 25.96 -5.36 -32.41
C LEU A 708 25.57 -5.75 -33.83
N ASP A 709 25.46 -7.06 -34.11
CA ASP A 709 25.12 -7.63 -35.41
C ASP A 709 23.80 -7.15 -35.99
N HIS A 710 22.77 -7.01 -35.18
CA HIS A 710 21.45 -6.57 -35.61
C HIS A 710 21.35 -5.04 -35.91
N GLN A 711 22.42 -4.27 -35.66
CA GLN A 711 22.42 -2.82 -35.90
C GLN A 711 22.72 -2.40 -37.32
N GLY A 712 23.09 -3.34 -38.20
CA GLY A 712 23.41 -3.12 -39.63
C GLY A 712 24.13 -4.29 -40.24
N ASP A 713 24.18 -4.35 -41.58
CA ASP A 713 24.79 -5.43 -42.36
C ASP A 713 26.30 -5.25 -42.55
N SER A 714 26.79 -4.05 -42.29
CA SER A 714 28.20 -3.67 -42.52
C SER A 714 28.74 -2.78 -41.41
N LEU A 715 30.02 -2.89 -41.11
CA LEU A 715 30.76 -1.98 -40.25
C LEU A 715 31.33 -0.81 -41.07
N LEU A 716 30.85 0.41 -40.79
CA LEU A 716 31.47 1.63 -41.21
C LEU A 716 32.66 1.93 -40.27
N ILE A 717 33.85 2.00 -40.77
CA ILE A 717 35.07 2.32 -40.03
C ILE A 717 35.67 3.59 -40.59
N VAL A 718 35.89 4.58 -39.73
CA VAL A 718 36.38 5.90 -40.10
C VAL A 718 37.67 6.25 -39.35
N SER A 719 38.62 6.88 -40.06
CA SER A 719 39.91 7.28 -39.49
C SER A 719 40.00 8.80 -39.30
N GLU A 720 40.96 9.23 -38.48
CA GLU A 720 41.14 10.63 -38.08
C GLU A 720 41.40 11.58 -39.25
N ASN A 721 42.02 11.09 -40.35
CA ASN A 721 42.29 11.92 -41.53
C ASN A 721 41.16 11.83 -42.59
N GLY A 722 39.92 11.49 -42.17
CA GLY A 722 38.75 11.54 -43.04
C GLY A 722 38.67 10.45 -44.11
N MET A 723 39.40 9.35 -43.93
CA MET A 723 39.27 8.15 -44.74
C MET A 723 38.37 7.14 -44.07
N GLY A 724 37.52 6.45 -44.83
CA GLY A 724 36.60 5.45 -44.26
C GLY A 724 36.14 4.44 -45.31
N LYS A 725 35.51 3.39 -44.84
CA LYS A 725 34.94 2.30 -45.63
C LYS A 725 33.85 1.55 -44.89
N ARG A 726 33.05 0.86 -45.66
CA ARG A 726 32.15 -0.18 -45.12
C ARG A 726 32.77 -1.58 -45.36
N THR A 727 32.54 -2.51 -44.47
CA THR A 727 32.94 -3.90 -44.61
C THR A 727 31.78 -4.77 -44.08
N TYR A 728 31.33 -5.75 -44.86
CA TYR A 728 30.25 -6.65 -44.44
C TYR A 728 30.62 -7.41 -43.15
N LEU A 729 29.61 -7.62 -42.29
CA LEU A 729 29.82 -8.33 -41.01
C LEU A 729 30.35 -9.75 -41.20
N ASP A 730 29.95 -10.42 -42.28
CA ASP A 730 30.36 -11.80 -42.60
C ASP A 730 31.85 -11.95 -42.88
N GLU A 731 32.56 -10.88 -43.21
CA GLU A 731 34.02 -10.92 -43.39
C GLU A 731 34.76 -11.10 -42.05
N PHE A 732 34.09 -10.92 -40.92
CA PHE A 732 34.67 -11.09 -39.58
C PHE A 732 34.27 -12.44 -39.00
N THR A 733 35.26 -13.33 -38.83
CA THR A 733 35.04 -14.63 -38.22
C THR A 733 34.71 -14.53 -36.75
N VAL A 734 33.71 -15.27 -36.27
CA VAL A 734 33.37 -15.36 -34.85
C VAL A 734 34.52 -16.01 -34.09
N GLN A 735 34.97 -15.40 -33.02
CA GLN A 735 36.05 -15.83 -32.14
C GLN A 735 35.56 -15.94 -30.68
N LYS A 736 36.34 -16.58 -29.84
CA LYS A 736 36.12 -16.51 -28.41
C LYS A 736 36.58 -15.16 -27.87
N ARG A 737 35.84 -14.58 -26.87
CA ARG A 737 36.28 -13.37 -26.18
C ARG A 737 37.71 -13.48 -25.64
N GLY A 738 38.39 -12.34 -25.48
CA GLY A 738 39.77 -12.27 -24.98
C GLY A 738 40.84 -12.64 -26.04
N GLY A 739 40.44 -12.86 -27.30
CA GLY A 739 41.34 -13.00 -28.42
C GLY A 739 42.00 -11.65 -28.80
N LYS A 740 43.00 -11.72 -29.71
CA LYS A 740 43.68 -10.54 -30.26
C LYS A 740 42.91 -9.88 -31.41
N GLY A 741 41.82 -10.53 -31.91
CA GLY A 741 41.04 -10.07 -33.04
C GLY A 741 41.78 -10.20 -34.40
N VAL A 742 41.16 -9.58 -35.42
CA VAL A 742 41.64 -9.61 -36.81
C VAL A 742 41.75 -8.15 -37.32
N LYS A 743 42.68 -7.89 -38.26
CA LYS A 743 42.76 -6.56 -38.88
C LYS A 743 41.51 -6.24 -39.64
N CYS A 744 40.89 -5.10 -39.30
CA CYS A 744 39.68 -4.57 -39.91
C CYS A 744 39.97 -3.31 -40.74
N TYR A 745 41.09 -2.64 -40.51
CA TYR A 745 41.48 -1.40 -41.21
C TYR A 745 42.98 -1.36 -41.40
N LYS A 746 43.45 -0.86 -42.58
CA LYS A 746 44.88 -0.69 -42.87
C LYS A 746 45.29 0.74 -42.51
N ILE A 747 45.98 0.89 -41.38
CA ILE A 747 46.50 2.18 -40.92
C ILE A 747 47.77 2.54 -41.72
N THR A 748 47.82 3.78 -42.21
CA THR A 748 48.96 4.42 -42.90
C THR A 748 49.10 5.84 -42.45
N GLU A 749 50.21 6.51 -42.72
CA GLU A 749 50.36 7.94 -42.43
C GLU A 749 49.23 8.80 -43.05
N LYS A 750 48.72 8.37 -44.21
CA LYS A 750 47.65 9.04 -44.94
C LYS A 750 46.29 8.89 -44.26
N THR A 751 46.03 7.80 -43.62
CA THR A 751 44.75 7.52 -42.97
C THR A 751 44.69 7.99 -41.51
N GLY A 752 45.81 7.88 -40.80
CA GLY A 752 45.82 8.05 -39.35
C GLY A 752 45.09 6.88 -38.65
N TYR A 753 44.85 7.04 -37.35
CA TYR A 753 44.18 6.03 -36.50
C TYR A 753 42.66 5.99 -36.71
N VAL A 754 42.04 4.87 -36.37
CA VAL A 754 40.58 4.74 -36.36
C VAL A 754 40.00 5.59 -35.20
N VAL A 755 38.99 6.39 -35.51
CA VAL A 755 38.33 7.28 -34.53
C VAL A 755 36.87 6.86 -34.24
N GLY A 756 36.26 6.06 -35.13
CA GLY A 756 34.88 5.62 -34.91
C GLY A 756 34.49 4.45 -35.75
N VAL A 757 33.52 3.70 -35.23
CA VAL A 757 32.87 2.55 -35.87
C VAL A 757 31.36 2.60 -35.64
N LYS A 758 30.59 2.32 -36.69
CA LYS A 758 29.11 2.14 -36.59
C LYS A 758 28.69 0.97 -37.48
N ALA A 759 27.75 0.18 -37.01
CA ALA A 759 27.04 -0.79 -37.81
C ALA A 759 25.95 -0.07 -38.62
N VAL A 760 25.95 -0.27 -39.95
CA VAL A 760 25.11 0.51 -40.86
C VAL A 760 24.56 -0.35 -42.00
N ASN A 761 23.38 0.06 -42.51
CA ASN A 761 22.77 -0.42 -43.74
C ASN A 761 22.85 0.64 -44.83
N ASP A 762 22.47 0.29 -46.04
CA ASP A 762 22.52 1.22 -47.19
C ASP A 762 21.59 2.45 -47.03
N ASP A 763 20.49 2.31 -46.31
CA ASP A 763 19.49 3.35 -46.04
C ASP A 763 19.83 4.28 -44.90
N HIS A 764 20.93 4.03 -44.18
CA HIS A 764 21.37 4.87 -43.08
C HIS A 764 22.11 6.13 -43.53
N GLU A 765 22.07 7.16 -42.70
CA GLU A 765 22.85 8.37 -42.84
C GLU A 765 23.73 8.56 -41.61
N VAL A 766 24.95 8.98 -41.81
CA VAL A 766 25.92 9.22 -40.75
C VAL A 766 26.47 10.63 -40.84
N MET A 767 26.58 11.29 -39.72
CA MET A 767 27.31 12.56 -39.58
C MET A 767 28.74 12.32 -39.15
N MET A 768 29.65 12.96 -39.82
CA MET A 768 31.06 13.06 -39.44
C MET A 768 31.35 14.45 -38.94
N ILE A 769 32.04 14.53 -37.82
CA ILE A 769 32.31 15.76 -37.11
C ILE A 769 33.81 15.93 -36.98
N THR A 770 34.31 17.11 -37.36
CA THR A 770 35.75 17.40 -37.27
C THR A 770 36.09 18.11 -35.96
N THR A 771 37.38 18.13 -35.61
CA THR A 771 37.92 18.85 -34.44
C THR A 771 37.71 20.37 -34.52
N LEU A 772 37.44 20.90 -35.69
CA LEU A 772 37.13 22.33 -35.94
C LEU A 772 35.62 22.62 -36.03
N GLY A 773 34.77 21.67 -35.61
CA GLY A 773 33.29 21.83 -35.59
C GLY A 773 32.62 21.70 -36.96
N THR A 774 33.32 21.38 -38.03
CA THR A 774 32.73 21.14 -39.36
C THR A 774 31.97 19.80 -39.34
N ILE A 775 30.71 19.82 -39.76
CA ILE A 775 29.86 18.64 -39.82
C ILE A 775 29.50 18.34 -41.28
N ILE A 776 29.68 17.08 -41.69
CA ILE A 776 29.21 16.56 -42.98
C ILE A 776 28.27 15.40 -42.76
N GLN A 777 27.17 15.36 -43.48
CA GLN A 777 26.22 14.24 -43.50
C GLN A 777 26.41 13.43 -44.78
N LEU A 778 26.57 12.11 -44.61
CA LEU A 778 26.84 11.19 -45.70
C LEU A 778 25.77 10.07 -45.68
N ARG A 779 25.33 9.68 -46.89
CA ARG A 779 24.51 8.49 -47.09
C ARG A 779 25.39 7.29 -47.21
N MET A 780 24.95 6.20 -46.60
CA MET A 780 25.73 4.98 -46.59
C MET A 780 25.77 4.31 -47.98
N GLU A 781 24.74 4.47 -48.83
CA GLU A 781 24.73 4.04 -50.22
C GLU A 781 25.86 4.59 -51.07
N ASP A 782 26.33 5.82 -50.74
CA ASP A 782 27.43 6.49 -51.45
C ASP A 782 28.85 6.01 -51.07
N ILE A 783 28.95 5.19 -50.00
CA ILE A 783 30.24 4.72 -49.47
C ILE A 783 30.50 3.27 -49.91
N SER A 784 31.60 3.12 -50.59
CA SER A 784 32.00 1.81 -51.14
C SER A 784 32.19 0.75 -50.05
N THR A 785 31.63 -0.41 -50.26
CA THR A 785 31.92 -1.62 -49.46
C THR A 785 33.25 -2.22 -49.92
N LEU A 786 34.18 -2.37 -49.01
CA LEU A 786 35.57 -2.80 -49.29
C LEU A 786 35.95 -3.91 -48.31
N GLY A 787 36.83 -4.78 -48.79
CA GLY A 787 37.38 -5.87 -48.00
C GLY A 787 38.09 -5.40 -46.72
N ARG A 788 38.20 -6.31 -45.77
CA ARG A 788 38.65 -6.09 -44.41
C ARG A 788 39.99 -5.35 -44.26
N ILE A 789 41.00 -5.68 -45.11
CA ILE A 789 42.35 -5.15 -44.98
C ILE A 789 42.59 -4.04 -46.04
N THR A 790 41.77 -3.00 -46.04
CA THR A 790 41.92 -1.85 -46.92
C THR A 790 41.96 -0.53 -46.13
N SER A 791 42.46 0.54 -46.73
CA SER A 791 42.58 1.87 -46.13
C SER A 791 41.33 2.73 -46.31
N GLY A 792 40.32 2.22 -47.04
CA GLY A 792 39.11 2.99 -47.33
C GLY A 792 39.28 4.07 -48.41
N VAL A 793 38.21 4.86 -48.58
CA VAL A 793 38.14 5.98 -49.49
C VAL A 793 38.03 7.29 -48.73
N ARG A 794 38.29 8.41 -49.39
CA ARG A 794 38.14 9.72 -48.75
C ARG A 794 36.65 10.03 -48.60
N MET A 795 36.22 10.27 -47.37
CA MET A 795 34.83 10.61 -47.02
C MET A 795 34.60 12.09 -46.81
N ILE A 796 35.63 12.82 -46.35
CA ILE A 796 35.60 14.27 -46.12
C ILE A 796 36.92 14.89 -46.55
N ASN A 797 36.87 16.10 -47.11
CA ASN A 797 38.05 16.96 -47.27
C ASN A 797 38.22 17.77 -46.01
N LEU A 798 39.32 17.53 -45.30
CA LEU A 798 39.65 18.23 -44.06
C LEU A 798 40.48 19.48 -44.37
N ASP A 799 40.20 20.55 -43.62
CA ASP A 799 41.04 21.75 -43.62
C ASP A 799 42.39 21.43 -42.96
N GLU A 800 43.38 22.32 -43.22
CA GLU A 800 44.75 22.14 -42.72
C GLU A 800 44.75 22.10 -41.18
N GLY A 801 45.23 20.97 -40.61
CA GLY A 801 45.25 20.73 -39.16
C GLY A 801 43.96 20.14 -38.57
N ALA A 802 42.86 20.03 -39.34
CA ALA A 802 41.61 19.39 -38.88
C ALA A 802 41.68 17.86 -38.91
N LYS A 803 41.07 17.22 -37.95
CA LYS A 803 40.88 15.76 -37.88
C LYS A 803 39.41 15.41 -37.67
N VAL A 804 38.99 14.23 -38.08
CA VAL A 804 37.69 13.71 -37.69
C VAL A 804 37.71 13.40 -36.18
N ALA A 805 36.80 14.00 -35.43
CA ALA A 805 36.66 13.81 -34.01
C ALA A 805 35.71 12.64 -33.64
N LYS A 806 34.55 12.58 -34.31
CA LYS A 806 33.50 11.59 -34.01
C LYS A 806 32.62 11.32 -35.23
N ILE A 807 31.90 10.20 -35.17
CA ILE A 807 30.85 9.84 -36.13
C ILE A 807 29.55 9.54 -35.37
N ALA A 808 28.42 10.01 -35.84
CA ALA A 808 27.10 9.82 -35.28
C ALA A 808 26.10 9.27 -36.33
N LYS A 809 25.28 8.29 -36.00
CA LYS A 809 24.24 7.74 -36.87
C LYS A 809 22.98 8.62 -36.75
N VAL A 810 22.41 9.07 -37.85
CA VAL A 810 21.30 10.07 -37.87
C VAL A 810 19.92 9.39 -37.95
N ARG A 811 19.80 8.20 -38.58
CA ARG A 811 18.56 7.44 -38.73
C ARG A 811 18.79 6.00 -38.36
N GLU A 812 18.01 5.49 -37.41
CA GLU A 812 17.55 4.12 -37.39
C GLU A 812 16.10 4.10 -37.91
N LYS A 813 15.79 3.32 -38.93
CA LYS A 813 14.43 2.86 -39.11
C LYS A 813 14.11 2.02 -37.87
N VAL A 814 13.01 2.35 -37.22
CA VAL A 814 12.39 1.47 -36.23
C VAL A 814 12.20 0.13 -36.91
N SER A 815 12.88 -0.92 -36.45
CA SER A 815 12.72 -2.27 -36.98
C SER A 815 11.24 -2.67 -36.83
N ASP A 816 10.67 -3.22 -37.90
CA ASP A 816 9.32 -3.76 -38.03
C ASP A 816 9.01 -4.84 -36.96
N GLY A 817 8.99 -4.45 -35.70
CA GLY A 817 8.56 -5.27 -34.55
C GLY A 817 7.34 -4.69 -33.85
N ASP A 818 6.94 -3.46 -34.17
CA ASP A 818 5.79 -2.79 -33.58
C ASP A 818 4.68 -2.57 -34.62
N HIS A 819 4.12 -3.66 -35.15
CA HIS A 819 2.87 -3.64 -35.94
C HIS A 819 1.60 -3.40 -35.11
N GLU A 820 1.70 -2.79 -33.93
CA GLU A 820 0.53 -2.42 -33.13
C GLU A 820 0.05 -0.97 -33.31
N PHE A 821 0.63 -0.18 -34.23
CA PHE A 821 0.28 1.25 -34.36
C PHE A 821 -0.24 1.68 -35.75
N GLU A 822 -0.52 0.78 -36.68
CA GLU A 822 -1.09 1.17 -37.98
C GLU A 822 -2.63 1.03 -38.09
N ASN A 823 -3.35 0.55 -37.10
CA ASN A 823 -4.80 0.32 -37.22
C ASN A 823 -5.64 1.04 -36.17
N PHE A 824 -5.33 2.30 -35.83
CA PHE A 824 -6.25 3.08 -34.99
C PHE A 824 -7.40 3.73 -35.81
N GLU A 825 -7.29 3.82 -37.13
CA GLU A 825 -8.40 4.30 -37.98
C GLU A 825 -9.39 3.17 -38.33
N ASP A 826 -8.94 1.93 -38.47
CA ASP A 826 -9.82 0.78 -38.75
C ASP A 826 -10.61 0.28 -37.52
N ALA A 827 -10.13 0.55 -36.28
CA ALA A 827 -10.85 0.18 -35.07
C ALA A 827 -12.03 1.10 -34.71
N LEU A 828 -12.20 2.22 -35.42
CA LEU A 828 -13.32 3.14 -35.25
C LEU A 828 -14.52 2.82 -36.15
N GLU A 829 -14.36 1.93 -37.13
CA GLU A 829 -15.47 1.52 -38.01
C GLU A 829 -16.38 0.43 -37.41
N ASP A 830 -15.92 -0.33 -36.41
CA ASP A 830 -16.67 -1.43 -35.78
C ASP A 830 -17.48 -1.04 -34.53
N ILE A 831 -17.50 0.23 -34.14
CA ILE A 831 -18.33 0.68 -33.01
C ILE A 831 -19.73 1.05 -33.58
N PRO A 832 -20.83 0.43 -33.09
CA PRO A 832 -22.17 0.76 -33.51
C PRO A 832 -22.46 2.25 -33.37
N GLU A 833 -23.14 2.84 -34.32
CA GLU A 833 -23.46 4.30 -34.37
C GLU A 833 -24.17 4.83 -33.12
N SER A 834 -24.78 3.95 -32.32
CA SER A 834 -25.43 4.27 -31.02
C SER A 834 -24.48 4.63 -29.89
N GLU A 835 -23.17 4.33 -30.00
CA GLU A 835 -22.15 4.62 -28.96
C GLU A 835 -21.20 5.78 -29.32
N LYS A 836 -21.36 6.34 -30.56
CA LYS A 836 -20.45 7.43 -31.02
C LYS A 836 -20.79 8.82 -30.49
N HIS A 837 -21.99 9.01 -29.95
CA HIS A 837 -22.39 10.27 -29.32
C HIS A 837 -23.23 10.00 -28.06
N PRO A 838 -22.81 10.34 -26.87
CA PRO A 838 -23.72 10.46 -25.75
C PRO A 838 -24.63 11.67 -26.02
N VAL A 839 -25.89 11.41 -26.29
CA VAL A 839 -26.92 12.43 -26.36
C VAL A 839 -27.06 13.01 -24.96
N LEU A 840 -26.66 14.27 -24.80
CA LEU A 840 -27.04 15.06 -23.64
C LEU A 840 -28.56 15.28 -23.75
N PRO A 841 -29.35 15.08 -22.66
CA PRO A 841 -30.77 15.39 -22.69
C PRO A 841 -30.94 16.89 -22.89
N ASP A 842 -31.83 17.25 -23.84
CA ASP A 842 -32.24 18.61 -24.09
C ASP A 842 -32.83 19.24 -22.81
N ASP A 843 -32.49 20.51 -22.60
CA ASP A 843 -33.02 21.37 -21.55
C ASP A 843 -34.55 21.40 -21.57
N GLU A 844 -35.21 20.64 -20.69
CA GLU A 844 -36.61 20.91 -20.34
C GLU A 844 -36.65 22.15 -19.43
N GLU A 845 -37.29 23.20 -19.95
CA GLU A 845 -37.61 24.42 -19.19
C GLU A 845 -38.33 24.09 -17.88
N ILE A 846 -37.61 24.30 -16.78
CA ILE A 846 -38.20 24.25 -15.43
C ILE A 846 -39.00 25.52 -15.23
N THR A 847 -40.33 25.47 -15.45
CA THR A 847 -41.27 26.49 -15.02
C THR A 847 -41.42 26.43 -13.50
N LEU A 848 -40.96 27.47 -12.81
CA LEU A 848 -41.17 27.72 -11.40
C LEU A 848 -42.68 27.92 -11.09
N PRO A 849 -43.21 27.30 -10.02
CA PRO A 849 -44.54 27.61 -9.53
C PRO A 849 -44.62 29.02 -8.97
N LYS A 850 -45.64 29.79 -9.34
CA LYS A 850 -45.97 31.08 -8.76
C LYS A 850 -46.37 30.90 -7.33
N GLU A 851 -45.80 31.73 -6.44
CA GLU A 851 -46.29 31.96 -5.09
C GLU A 851 -47.75 32.50 -5.13
N GLU A 852 -48.66 31.77 -4.50
CA GLU A 852 -49.97 32.29 -4.13
C GLU A 852 -49.82 33.00 -2.76
N GLU A 853 -49.94 34.31 -2.82
CA GLU A 853 -50.29 35.14 -1.63
C GLU A 853 -51.69 34.73 -1.16
N ASN A 854 -51.82 34.37 0.12
CA ASN A 854 -53.08 34.59 0.86
C ASN A 854 -52.80 34.65 2.35
N GLU A 855 -53.17 35.86 2.88
CA GLU A 855 -53.58 36.25 4.22
C GLU A 855 -52.80 35.71 5.45
#